data_651a748cf44c6cd2721840566cdd5ae1
#
_entry.id   651a748cf44c6cd2721840566cdd5ae1
#
_cell.length_a   1.000
_cell.length_b   1.000
_cell.length_c   1.000
_cell.angle_alpha   90.00
_cell.angle_beta   90.00
_cell.angle_gamma   90.00
#
_symmetry.space_group_name_H-M   'P 1'
#
loop_
_entity.id
_entity.type
_entity.pdbx_description
1 polymer ?
#
loop_
_entity_poly.entity_id
_entity_poly.type
_entity_poly.pdbx_seq_one_letter_code
_entity_poly.pdbx_strand_id
1 'polypeptide(L)'
;MKFGALGRTTRWLRRRQHKRVRVHFSDSFYLAQFPEGERSDIRDPFEHFLMFWKKNGYDPSPNFSMSSYLTANPDVAAHQLNPLVHYVEKGISECRPLAPGTRTDHVVETDEHLEWRTSLDRHTTAVFPGSDLERYLESLGYESDWEPTQVDPDYYRAYFPDEIIDDSDRHFDEIGWRLGLNPTAWFNTKFYLKLYDDIAQSGMNPFTHFVTQGFRESRIPNDSSFRNFVAVLDGPSVELEARSWHDPNRRFKMVSLEVIQRLVSKKNIKNGPLVVSLGHSRYLSDVGGIQLYTFIEAQKFNEMEINYLHVSPSRPLPVLADLSQKDLCVNLTFNNEELVGDILLSDLTEIVATISPNIAPTSFIINSLYGWSPELLSPIIKQMSAERHFWFFHDYSTFCSNSTLNFENVSSCHNPAIGSAICSTCRFGQKRADHVERINELLESHDWQLVTPSPSTSANIVKFLKVDASEVLTIPHGQIHNGRKLRTFQEKPRIAFVGHPVINKGWLRFLNFVDLAMKDFDFYHFGAVNSNEPGVRYFPLVNQFGNLNMARDLLVEHQIDAVFICPTWEETFCFVAYESLAAGCEIICNTKSGNVVDASIGHSILLEVEDVHSVARVKSEVIEARKLDRFVSDFVFTGTIASEYAK
;
A
#
# COMPACT_ATOMS: atom_id res chain seq x y z
N MET A 1 52.48 22.89 -15.30
CA MET A 1 51.96 22.40 -14.00
C MET A 1 51.26 23.54 -13.29
N LYS A 2 49.96 23.71 -13.41
CA LYS A 2 49.06 24.54 -12.58
C LYS A 2 47.63 24.40 -13.13
N PHE A 3 47.05 23.20 -13.07
CA PHE A 3 45.64 22.92 -13.42
C PHE A 3 44.91 22.14 -12.33
N GLY A 4 45.41 22.17 -11.10
CA GLY A 4 44.90 21.29 -10.02
C GLY A 4 43.95 21.92 -9.03
N ALA A 5 43.80 23.24 -8.94
CA ALA A 5 43.01 23.88 -7.88
C ALA A 5 41.61 24.37 -8.32
N LEU A 6 41.46 24.80 -9.57
CA LEU A 6 40.11 25.21 -10.06
C LEU A 6 39.16 24.06 -10.30
N GLY A 7 39.65 22.84 -10.51
CA GLY A 7 38.80 21.68 -10.77
C GLY A 7 38.09 21.10 -9.50
N ARG A 8 38.63 21.36 -8.30
CA ARG A 8 38.03 20.82 -7.07
C ARG A 8 36.90 21.69 -6.53
N THR A 9 37.02 23.01 -6.61
CA THR A 9 35.98 23.97 -6.19
C THR A 9 34.78 23.95 -7.12
N THR A 10 34.97 23.84 -8.42
CA THR A 10 33.87 23.70 -9.40
C THR A 10 33.16 22.33 -9.27
N ARG A 11 33.90 21.27 -8.95
CA ARG A 11 33.33 19.94 -8.71
C ARG A 11 32.48 19.88 -7.42
N TRP A 12 32.89 20.62 -6.39
CA TRP A 12 32.17 20.69 -5.11
C TRP A 12 30.89 21.54 -5.23
N LEU A 13 30.96 22.69 -5.93
CA LEU A 13 29.78 23.52 -6.23
C LEU A 13 28.77 22.80 -7.13
N ARG A 14 29.24 22.06 -8.17
CA ARG A 14 28.39 21.22 -8.99
C ARG A 14 27.72 20.10 -8.20
N ARG A 15 28.42 19.43 -7.29
CA ARG A 15 27.81 18.40 -6.42
C ARG A 15 26.71 18.96 -5.52
N ARG A 16 26.79 20.22 -5.13
CA ARG A 16 25.81 20.86 -4.26
C ARG A 16 24.54 21.29 -5.02
N GLN A 17 24.67 21.81 -6.22
CA GLN A 17 23.56 22.11 -7.13
C GLN A 17 22.83 20.82 -7.58
N HIS A 18 23.57 19.75 -7.82
CA HIS A 18 23.02 18.51 -8.33
C HIS A 18 22.13 17.74 -7.34
N LYS A 19 22.24 17.96 -6.03
CA LYS A 19 21.38 17.27 -5.06
C LYS A 19 19.89 17.60 -5.23
N ARG A 20 19.54 18.86 -5.47
CA ARG A 20 18.15 19.30 -5.70
C ARG A 20 17.58 18.72 -6.99
N VAL A 21 18.39 18.64 -8.02
CA VAL A 21 17.99 18.08 -9.32
C VAL A 21 17.90 16.56 -9.27
N ARG A 22 18.75 15.92 -8.48
CA ARG A 22 18.83 14.47 -8.33
C ARG A 22 17.52 13.83 -7.85
N VAL A 23 16.75 14.49 -6.98
CA VAL A 23 15.48 14.00 -6.48
C VAL A 23 14.38 13.92 -7.55
N HIS A 24 14.53 14.65 -8.65
CA HIS A 24 13.63 14.62 -9.80
C HIS A 24 14.10 13.71 -10.93
N PHE A 25 15.16 12.92 -10.70
CA PHE A 25 15.75 12.03 -11.67
C PHE A 25 15.58 10.56 -11.27
N SER A 26 15.18 9.72 -12.21
CA SER A 26 15.03 8.27 -12.00
C SER A 26 16.08 7.49 -12.80
N ASP A 27 17.02 6.83 -12.11
CA ASP A 27 18.08 6.04 -12.74
C ASP A 27 17.50 4.92 -13.62
N SER A 28 16.53 4.20 -13.08
CA SER A 28 15.93 3.06 -13.77
C SER A 28 15.13 3.49 -15.00
N PHE A 29 14.36 4.57 -14.90
CA PHE A 29 13.62 5.13 -16.03
C PHE A 29 14.55 5.64 -17.11
N TYR A 30 15.59 6.37 -16.71
CA TYR A 30 16.57 6.91 -17.65
C TYR A 30 17.31 5.79 -18.38
N LEU A 31 17.81 4.78 -17.66
CA LEU A 31 18.48 3.63 -18.25
C LEU A 31 17.57 2.78 -19.13
N ALA A 32 16.27 2.70 -18.82
CA ALA A 32 15.32 1.92 -19.62
C ALA A 32 15.18 2.43 -21.07
N GLN A 33 15.49 3.70 -21.32
CA GLN A 33 15.44 4.32 -22.65
C GLN A 33 16.64 3.94 -23.55
N PHE A 34 17.68 3.31 -22.97
CA PHE A 34 18.84 2.84 -23.73
C PHE A 34 18.68 1.39 -24.17
N PRO A 35 19.27 0.98 -25.32
CA PRO A 35 19.40 -0.42 -25.70
C PRO A 35 20.09 -1.23 -24.60
N GLU A 36 19.70 -2.49 -24.42
CA GLU A 36 20.14 -3.34 -23.32
C GLU A 36 21.69 -3.47 -23.23
N GLY A 37 22.37 -3.50 -24.39
CA GLY A 37 23.82 -3.59 -24.46
C GLY A 37 24.57 -2.33 -24.05
N GLU A 38 23.92 -1.15 -24.05
CA GLU A 38 24.55 0.12 -23.68
C GLU A 38 24.38 0.48 -22.20
N ARG A 39 23.41 -0.15 -21.52
CA ARG A 39 23.08 0.16 -20.11
C ARG A 39 24.23 -0.15 -19.16
N SER A 40 25.00 -1.20 -19.44
CA SER A 40 26.12 -1.64 -18.60
C SER A 40 27.30 -0.66 -18.60
N ASP A 41 27.41 0.19 -19.63
CA ASP A 41 28.49 1.15 -19.78
C ASP A 41 28.22 2.46 -18.99
N ILE A 42 26.97 2.67 -18.58
CA ILE A 42 26.55 3.86 -17.83
C ILE A 42 26.68 3.59 -16.33
N ARG A 43 27.84 3.95 -15.76
CA ARG A 43 28.12 3.72 -14.33
C ARG A 43 27.34 4.63 -13.38
N ASP A 44 27.08 5.86 -13.78
CA ASP A 44 26.29 6.85 -13.05
C ASP A 44 25.26 7.46 -14.00
N PRO A 45 24.00 7.00 -13.98
CA PRO A 45 22.96 7.49 -14.88
C PRO A 45 22.68 8.98 -14.77
N PHE A 46 22.75 9.53 -13.56
CA PHE A 46 22.49 10.94 -13.33
C PHE A 46 23.62 11.84 -13.87
N GLU A 47 24.87 11.51 -13.61
CA GLU A 47 26.01 12.21 -14.19
C GLU A 47 26.01 12.07 -15.73
N HIS A 48 25.65 10.90 -16.24
CA HIS A 48 25.50 10.68 -17.68
C HIS A 48 24.41 11.58 -18.28
N PHE A 49 23.24 11.70 -17.62
CA PHE A 49 22.17 12.62 -18.01
C PHE A 49 22.66 14.07 -18.04
N LEU A 50 23.31 14.53 -16.99
CA LEU A 50 23.80 15.91 -16.92
C LEU A 50 24.82 16.25 -18.03
N MET A 51 25.62 15.28 -18.46
CA MET A 51 26.62 15.47 -19.50
C MET A 51 26.06 15.33 -20.92
N PHE A 52 25.11 14.43 -21.14
CA PHE A 52 24.70 14.00 -22.49
C PHE A 52 23.23 14.28 -22.84
N TRP A 53 22.48 14.99 -22.00
CA TRP A 53 21.05 15.25 -22.20
C TRP A 53 20.71 15.82 -23.59
N LYS A 54 21.56 16.70 -24.15
CA LYS A 54 21.35 17.27 -25.48
C LYS A 54 21.54 16.24 -26.62
N LYS A 55 22.44 15.29 -26.42
CA LYS A 55 22.77 14.30 -27.43
C LYS A 55 21.73 13.20 -27.49
N ASN A 56 21.27 12.76 -26.36
CA ASN A 56 20.43 11.58 -26.26
C ASN A 56 18.92 11.92 -26.26
N GLY A 57 18.54 13.10 -25.78
CA GLY A 57 17.15 13.55 -25.75
C GLY A 57 16.25 12.73 -24.81
N TYR A 58 16.83 11.85 -23.98
CA TYR A 58 16.08 11.00 -23.07
C TYR A 58 15.57 11.76 -21.85
N ASP A 59 14.34 11.46 -21.45
CA ASP A 59 13.71 12.12 -20.32
C ASP A 59 14.33 11.66 -18.99
N PRO A 60 14.48 12.55 -18.00
CA PRO A 60 15.13 12.25 -16.72
C PRO A 60 14.26 11.42 -15.77
N SER A 61 12.96 11.48 -15.94
CA SER A 61 11.97 10.76 -15.12
C SER A 61 10.63 10.65 -15.85
N PRO A 62 9.72 9.74 -15.43
CA PRO A 62 8.39 9.62 -16.03
C PRO A 62 7.57 10.91 -15.96
N ASN A 63 7.86 11.75 -14.96
CA ASN A 63 7.07 12.94 -14.65
C ASN A 63 7.64 14.22 -15.28
N PHE A 64 8.71 14.12 -16.03
CA PHE A 64 9.35 15.28 -16.66
C PHE A 64 9.80 14.98 -18.09
N SER A 65 9.08 15.51 -19.08
CA SER A 65 9.47 15.43 -20.48
C SER A 65 10.30 16.65 -20.88
N MET A 66 11.55 16.39 -21.26
CA MET A 66 12.47 17.43 -21.70
C MET A 66 11.98 18.18 -22.93
N SER A 67 11.44 17.44 -23.90
CA SER A 67 10.92 18.01 -25.14
C SER A 67 9.70 18.88 -24.90
N SER A 68 8.76 18.42 -24.05
CA SER A 68 7.57 19.19 -23.68
C SER A 68 7.91 20.47 -22.93
N TYR A 69 8.86 20.38 -21.99
CA TYR A 69 9.30 21.54 -21.22
C TYR A 69 9.99 22.60 -22.09
N LEU A 70 10.88 22.18 -23.00
CA LEU A 70 11.56 23.10 -23.94
C LEU A 70 10.59 23.75 -24.94
N THR A 71 9.58 23.00 -25.37
CA THR A 71 8.53 23.54 -26.25
C THR A 71 7.64 24.57 -25.53
N ALA A 72 7.34 24.31 -24.25
CA ALA A 72 6.56 25.26 -23.42
C ALA A 72 7.36 26.48 -22.96
N ASN A 73 8.71 26.38 -22.94
CA ASN A 73 9.63 27.43 -22.49
C ASN A 73 10.72 27.72 -23.54
N PRO A 74 10.40 28.44 -24.63
CA PRO A 74 11.33 28.67 -25.75
C PRO A 74 12.61 29.44 -25.39
N ASP A 75 12.56 30.26 -24.34
CA ASP A 75 13.71 30.97 -23.80
C ASP A 75 14.73 30.01 -23.17
N VAL A 76 14.28 28.96 -22.48
CA VAL A 76 15.15 27.91 -21.94
C VAL A 76 15.83 27.14 -23.08
N ALA A 77 15.07 26.85 -24.13
CA ALA A 77 15.60 26.21 -25.33
C ALA A 77 16.64 27.09 -26.05
N ALA A 78 16.37 28.39 -26.21
CA ALA A 78 17.28 29.36 -26.87
C ALA A 78 18.62 29.50 -26.12
N HIS A 79 18.59 29.46 -24.77
CA HIS A 79 19.78 29.53 -23.94
C HIS A 79 20.49 28.17 -23.76
N GLN A 80 19.94 27.10 -24.36
CA GLN A 80 20.51 25.76 -24.31
C GLN A 80 20.75 25.22 -22.88
N LEU A 81 19.88 25.58 -21.95
CA LEU A 81 19.92 25.15 -20.54
C LEU A 81 19.39 23.72 -20.44
N ASN A 82 19.93 22.94 -19.49
CA ASN A 82 19.37 21.63 -19.19
C ASN A 82 17.95 21.81 -18.62
N PRO A 83 16.91 21.23 -19.24
CA PRO A 83 15.52 21.48 -18.89
C PRO A 83 15.19 21.13 -17.45
N LEU A 84 15.63 19.97 -16.95
CA LEU A 84 15.40 19.55 -15.59
C LEU A 84 16.10 20.45 -14.57
N VAL A 85 17.36 20.78 -14.84
CA VAL A 85 18.14 21.68 -13.96
C VAL A 85 17.47 23.06 -13.91
N HIS A 86 17.08 23.60 -15.06
CA HIS A 86 16.38 24.90 -15.10
C HIS A 86 15.06 24.85 -14.35
N TYR A 87 14.25 23.79 -14.58
CA TYR A 87 12.95 23.64 -13.91
C TYR A 87 13.09 23.64 -12.38
N VAL A 88 13.99 22.83 -11.86
CA VAL A 88 14.21 22.67 -10.41
C VAL A 88 14.80 23.94 -9.78
N GLU A 89 15.74 24.62 -10.47
CA GLU A 89 16.42 25.78 -9.90
C GLU A 89 15.63 27.08 -10.04
N LYS A 90 14.83 27.21 -11.08
CA LYS A 90 14.10 28.44 -11.41
C LYS A 90 12.65 28.20 -11.82
N GLY A 91 12.41 27.18 -12.68
CA GLY A 91 11.12 26.96 -13.31
C GLY A 91 9.99 26.78 -12.30
N ILE A 92 10.23 26.10 -11.19
CA ILE A 92 9.26 25.93 -10.10
C ILE A 92 8.89 27.29 -9.49
N SER A 93 9.88 28.10 -9.13
CA SER A 93 9.65 29.44 -8.54
C SER A 93 9.08 30.46 -9.52
N GLU A 94 9.33 30.27 -10.82
CA GLU A 94 8.80 31.09 -11.90
C GLU A 94 7.47 30.58 -12.45
N CYS A 95 6.89 29.55 -11.84
CA CYS A 95 5.66 28.88 -12.28
C CYS A 95 5.69 28.51 -13.78
N ARG A 96 6.80 27.94 -14.28
CA ARG A 96 6.97 27.58 -15.68
C ARG A 96 6.12 26.37 -16.08
N PRO A 97 5.42 26.42 -17.23
CA PRO A 97 4.61 25.29 -17.69
C PRO A 97 5.51 24.10 -18.06
N LEU A 98 5.07 22.88 -17.70
CA LEU A 98 5.76 21.64 -18.00
C LEU A 98 5.52 21.16 -19.45
N ALA A 99 4.41 21.58 -20.06
CA ALA A 99 4.05 21.25 -21.44
C ALA A 99 3.32 22.37 -22.15
N PRO A 100 3.32 22.45 -23.49
CA PRO A 100 2.59 23.44 -24.24
C PRO A 100 1.08 23.36 -23.97
N GLY A 101 0.44 24.53 -23.73
CA GLY A 101 -0.99 24.61 -23.46
C GLY A 101 -1.39 24.30 -22.02
N THR A 102 -0.49 23.87 -21.16
CA THR A 102 -0.68 23.87 -19.72
C THR A 102 -0.52 25.31 -19.25
N ARG A 103 -1.67 26.00 -19.03
CA ARG A 103 -1.64 27.24 -18.26
C ARG A 103 -1.22 26.89 -16.84
N THR A 104 -0.36 27.68 -16.26
CA THR A 104 0.01 27.62 -14.83
C THR A 104 -1.17 27.88 -13.91
N ASP A 105 -2.31 28.31 -14.44
CA ASP A 105 -3.57 28.57 -13.75
C ASP A 105 -4.43 27.30 -13.63
N HIS A 106 -4.02 26.18 -14.21
CA HIS A 106 -4.72 24.88 -14.19
C HIS A 106 -3.80 23.73 -13.75
N VAL A 107 -3.08 23.89 -12.65
CA VAL A 107 -3.09 22.82 -11.65
C VAL A 107 -4.57 22.73 -11.28
N VAL A 108 -5.24 21.62 -11.54
CA VAL A 108 -6.57 21.37 -10.99
C VAL A 108 -6.37 21.37 -9.48
N GLU A 109 -6.53 22.55 -8.92
CA GLU A 109 -6.65 22.75 -7.49
C GLU A 109 -7.87 21.92 -7.09
N THR A 110 -7.61 20.74 -6.49
CA THR A 110 -8.59 20.24 -5.54
C THR A 110 -8.66 21.30 -4.45
N ASP A 111 -9.84 21.55 -3.89
CA ASP A 111 -10.03 22.57 -2.85
C ASP A 111 -8.98 22.46 -1.72
N GLU A 112 -8.45 21.26 -1.43
CA GLU A 112 -7.35 21.00 -0.51
C GLU A 112 -6.01 21.65 -0.92
N HIS A 113 -5.68 21.71 -2.21
CA HIS A 113 -4.48 22.41 -2.70
C HIS A 113 -4.65 23.93 -2.68
N LEU A 114 -5.88 24.42 -2.83
CA LEU A 114 -6.19 25.85 -2.71
C LEU A 114 -6.11 26.28 -1.25
N GLU A 115 -6.62 25.47 -0.32
CA GLU A 115 -6.50 25.73 1.12
C GLU A 115 -5.05 25.70 1.58
N TRP A 116 -4.21 24.80 1.04
CA TRP A 116 -2.79 24.75 1.37
C TRP A 116 -2.03 26.00 0.86
N ARG A 117 -2.22 26.44 -0.40
CA ARG A 117 -1.62 27.68 -0.94
C ARG A 117 -2.16 28.92 -0.26
N THR A 118 -3.46 29.02 -0.04
CA THR A 118 -4.05 30.14 0.69
C THR A 118 -3.66 30.16 2.16
N SER A 119 -3.37 29.02 2.76
CA SER A 119 -2.78 28.93 4.10
C SER A 119 -1.32 29.44 4.10
N LEU A 120 -0.48 29.04 3.12
CA LEU A 120 0.88 29.57 2.96
C LEU A 120 0.89 31.08 2.70
N ASP A 121 0.05 31.57 1.76
CA ASP A 121 -0.03 32.99 1.45
C ASP A 121 -0.60 33.83 2.61
N ARG A 122 -1.51 33.28 3.42
CA ARG A 122 -1.97 33.95 4.64
C ARG A 122 -0.90 34.03 5.72
N HIS A 123 0.05 33.09 5.74
CA HIS A 123 1.14 33.10 6.72
C HIS A 123 2.34 33.96 6.29
N THR A 124 2.54 34.18 4.99
CA THR A 124 3.65 35.03 4.48
C THR A 124 3.40 36.53 4.64
N THR A 125 2.18 36.97 4.93
CA THR A 125 1.84 38.39 5.15
C THR A 125 1.57 38.81 6.59
N ALA A 126 1.52 37.83 7.53
CA ALA A 126 1.35 38.12 8.94
C ALA A 126 2.72 38.39 9.60
N VAL A 127 3.07 39.63 9.80
CA VAL A 127 4.12 40.03 10.76
C VAL A 127 3.58 39.68 12.15
N PHE A 128 3.88 38.51 12.67
CA PHE A 128 3.50 38.14 14.02
C PHE A 128 4.42 38.89 15.03
N PRO A 129 3.86 39.59 16.01
CA PRO A 129 4.67 40.13 17.10
C PRO A 129 5.28 39.00 17.91
N GLY A 130 6.50 39.15 18.39
CA GLY A 130 7.34 38.12 18.97
C GLY A 130 6.88 37.42 20.26
N SER A 131 5.62 37.52 20.66
CA SER A 131 5.04 36.87 21.85
C SER A 131 4.09 35.69 21.54
N ASP A 132 3.96 35.25 20.30
CA ASP A 132 2.77 34.51 19.88
C ASP A 132 3.03 33.12 19.25
N LEU A 133 4.10 32.40 19.61
CA LEU A 133 4.25 30.99 19.29
C LEU A 133 3.07 30.19 19.87
N GLU A 134 2.66 30.49 21.11
CA GLU A 134 1.48 29.89 21.74
C GLU A 134 0.22 30.10 20.91
N ARG A 135 -0.10 31.32 20.53
CA ARG A 135 -1.27 31.62 19.70
C ARG A 135 -1.21 30.99 18.30
N TYR A 136 -0.02 30.88 17.75
CA TYR A 136 0.18 30.18 16.48
C TYR A 136 -0.13 28.69 16.64
N LEU A 137 0.36 28.06 17.70
CA LEU A 137 0.10 26.64 17.98
C LEU A 137 -1.38 26.39 18.30
N GLU A 138 -2.01 27.29 19.08
CA GLU A 138 -3.47 27.27 19.31
C GLU A 138 -4.28 27.37 18.01
N SER A 139 -3.84 28.20 17.06
CA SER A 139 -4.48 28.33 15.73
C SER A 139 -4.37 27.07 14.90
N LEU A 140 -3.36 26.23 15.16
CA LEU A 140 -3.19 24.91 14.56
C LEU A 140 -3.87 23.78 15.37
N GLY A 141 -4.58 24.13 16.46
CA GLY A 141 -5.31 23.19 17.30
C GLY A 141 -4.45 22.49 18.36
N TYR A 142 -3.22 22.94 18.60
CA TYR A 142 -2.38 22.41 19.67
C TYR A 142 -2.59 23.21 20.96
N GLU A 143 -3.23 22.61 21.94
CA GLU A 143 -3.24 23.11 23.31
C GLU A 143 -2.09 22.42 24.07
N SER A 144 -1.16 23.18 24.59
CA SER A 144 -0.04 22.67 25.38
C SER A 144 -0.09 23.28 26.78
N ASP A 145 -0.10 22.43 27.78
CA ASP A 145 0.17 22.76 29.18
C ASP A 145 1.69 22.87 29.47
N TRP A 146 2.50 22.81 28.43
CA TRP A 146 3.95 22.86 28.45
C TRP A 146 4.50 24.09 27.73
N GLU A 147 5.62 24.65 28.22
CA GLU A 147 6.30 25.77 27.58
C GLU A 147 6.68 25.43 26.14
N PRO A 148 6.13 26.08 25.10
CA PRO A 148 6.29 25.66 23.70
C PRO A 148 7.73 25.81 23.18
N THR A 149 8.63 26.43 23.93
CA THR A 149 10.05 26.57 23.59
C THR A 149 10.91 25.42 24.11
N GLN A 150 10.36 24.50 24.88
CA GLN A 150 11.05 23.38 25.51
C GLN A 150 10.53 22.04 24.98
N VAL A 151 11.30 20.98 25.18
CA VAL A 151 10.86 19.61 24.91
C VAL A 151 9.73 19.24 25.88
N ASP A 152 8.62 18.72 25.40
CA ASP A 152 7.57 18.14 26.26
C ASP A 152 8.12 16.83 26.88
N PRO A 153 8.41 16.81 28.19
CA PRO A 153 9.09 15.67 28.79
C PRO A 153 8.22 14.42 28.81
N ASP A 154 6.90 14.55 28.94
CA ASP A 154 5.97 13.41 28.97
C ASP A 154 5.81 12.82 27.57
N TYR A 155 5.75 13.68 26.54
CA TYR A 155 5.77 13.25 25.16
C TYR A 155 7.08 12.57 24.79
N TYR A 156 8.20 13.19 25.10
CA TYR A 156 9.52 12.70 24.71
C TYR A 156 9.90 11.39 25.42
N ARG A 157 9.59 11.25 26.70
CA ARG A 157 9.84 10.01 27.47
C ARG A 157 9.03 8.82 26.94
N ALA A 158 7.92 9.06 26.25
CA ALA A 158 7.14 7.99 25.64
C ALA A 158 7.91 7.18 24.55
N TYR A 159 8.98 7.75 23.99
CA TYR A 159 9.90 6.99 23.13
C TYR A 159 10.70 5.93 23.88
N PHE A 160 10.86 6.06 25.20
CA PHE A 160 11.77 5.28 26.04
C PHE A 160 11.02 4.66 27.23
N PRO A 161 10.01 3.80 26.99
CA PRO A 161 9.16 3.31 28.07
C PRO A 161 9.91 2.46 29.13
N ASP A 162 11.06 1.90 28.74
CA ASP A 162 11.89 1.04 29.58
C ASP A 162 13.17 1.72 30.07
N GLU A 163 13.35 3.02 29.78
CA GLU A 163 14.55 3.80 30.16
C GLU A 163 14.14 5.05 30.98
N ILE A 164 15.05 5.48 31.84
CA ILE A 164 14.87 6.71 32.62
C ILE A 164 15.62 7.83 31.89
N ILE A 165 14.89 8.80 31.37
CA ILE A 165 15.43 10.04 30.81
C ILE A 165 15.22 11.14 31.84
N ASP A 166 16.29 11.49 32.58
CA ASP A 166 16.22 12.49 33.64
C ASP A 166 16.03 13.91 33.11
N ASP A 167 16.70 14.25 31.99
CA ASP A 167 16.65 15.57 31.33
C ASP A 167 16.34 15.39 29.85
N SER A 168 15.06 15.63 29.51
CA SER A 168 14.55 15.44 28.15
C SER A 168 15.11 16.48 27.15
N ASP A 169 15.29 17.75 27.60
CA ASP A 169 15.85 18.80 26.75
C ASP A 169 17.30 18.48 26.37
N ARG A 170 18.11 18.12 27.37
CA ARG A 170 19.49 17.76 27.14
C ARG A 170 19.62 16.52 26.26
N HIS A 171 18.85 15.48 26.54
CA HIS A 171 18.89 14.25 25.74
C HIS A 171 18.47 14.50 24.29
N PHE A 172 17.45 15.32 24.08
CA PHE A 172 17.01 15.69 22.74
C PHE A 172 18.09 16.50 22.01
N ASP A 173 18.69 17.48 22.66
CA ASP A 173 19.73 18.33 22.05
C ASP A 173 21.01 17.54 21.70
N GLU A 174 21.45 16.63 22.55
CA GLU A 174 22.65 15.83 22.32
C GLU A 174 22.44 14.67 21.33
N ILE A 175 21.28 14.01 21.36
CA ILE A 175 21.06 12.72 20.67
C ILE A 175 19.74 12.70 19.88
N GLY A 176 18.62 13.10 20.49
CA GLY A 176 17.27 12.79 20.00
C GLY A 176 16.98 13.29 18.60
N TRP A 177 17.28 14.55 18.29
CA TRP A 177 17.03 15.09 16.96
C TRP A 177 17.87 14.43 15.86
N ARG A 178 19.08 13.92 16.19
CA ARG A 178 19.91 13.18 15.24
C ARG A 178 19.34 11.79 14.92
N LEU A 179 18.62 11.22 15.87
CA LEU A 179 17.83 10.00 15.66
C LEU A 179 16.49 10.28 14.95
N GLY A 180 16.15 11.55 14.73
CA GLY A 180 14.89 11.97 14.11
C GLY A 180 13.68 11.84 15.04
N LEU A 181 13.89 11.88 16.38
CA LEU A 181 12.82 11.92 17.36
C LEU A 181 12.19 13.31 17.38
N ASN A 182 10.90 13.37 17.70
CA ASN A 182 10.19 14.63 17.85
C ASN A 182 10.28 15.13 19.30
N PRO A 183 10.46 16.43 19.53
CA PRO A 183 10.51 16.99 20.90
C PRO A 183 9.13 17.18 21.51
N THR A 184 8.12 17.33 20.64
CA THR A 184 6.71 17.61 20.99
C THR A 184 5.79 17.05 19.93
N ALA A 185 4.49 16.96 20.20
CA ALA A 185 3.48 16.47 19.24
C ALA A 185 3.34 17.37 17.99
N TRP A 186 3.62 18.65 18.11
CA TRP A 186 3.44 19.63 17.03
C TRP A 186 4.69 19.88 16.19
N PHE A 187 5.85 19.32 16.53
CA PHE A 187 7.10 19.50 15.78
C PHE A 187 7.62 18.17 15.24
N ASN A 188 7.76 18.07 13.93
CA ASN A 188 8.29 16.87 13.28
C ASN A 188 9.73 17.09 12.81
N THR A 189 10.69 16.51 13.51
CA THR A 189 12.12 16.64 13.25
C THR A 189 12.52 16.18 11.85
N LYS A 190 12.03 15.03 11.42
CA LYS A 190 12.33 14.47 10.09
C LYS A 190 11.74 15.35 8.98
N PHE A 191 10.51 15.82 9.15
CA PHE A 191 9.87 16.75 8.24
C PHE A 191 10.66 18.04 8.11
N TYR A 192 10.99 18.67 9.23
CA TYR A 192 11.69 19.95 9.25
C TYR A 192 13.05 19.90 8.57
N LEU A 193 13.85 18.86 8.87
CA LEU A 193 15.15 18.63 8.24
C LEU A 193 15.04 18.26 6.74
N LYS A 194 13.96 17.64 6.32
CA LYS A 194 13.73 17.30 4.91
C LYS A 194 13.27 18.52 4.11
N LEU A 195 12.46 19.40 4.71
CA LEU A 195 11.93 20.59 4.05
C LEU A 195 12.97 21.72 3.99
N TYR A 196 13.77 21.86 5.06
CA TYR A 196 14.73 22.96 5.20
C TYR A 196 16.17 22.46 5.13
N ASP A 197 16.68 22.35 3.90
CA ASP A 197 18.05 21.86 3.60
C ASP A 197 19.15 22.70 4.26
N ASP A 198 18.93 24.01 4.44
CA ASP A 198 19.87 24.91 5.11
C ASP A 198 20.09 24.51 6.57
N ILE A 199 19.03 24.09 7.27
CA ILE A 199 19.13 23.62 8.65
C ILE A 199 19.75 22.22 8.70
N ALA A 200 19.33 21.32 7.82
CA ALA A 200 19.91 19.98 7.72
C ALA A 200 21.43 20.02 7.46
N GLN A 201 21.92 21.00 6.70
CA GLN A 201 23.33 21.17 6.38
C GLN A 201 24.13 21.93 7.44
N SER A 202 23.45 22.78 8.24
CA SER A 202 24.09 23.57 9.30
C SER A 202 24.56 22.70 10.47
N GLY A 203 23.94 21.53 10.68
CA GLY A 203 24.14 20.69 11.86
C GLY A 203 23.51 21.26 13.13
N MET A 204 22.67 22.26 13.00
CA MET A 204 21.91 22.88 14.09
C MET A 204 20.73 21.99 14.49
N ASN A 205 20.40 21.95 15.78
CA ASN A 205 19.19 21.34 16.28
C ASN A 205 17.96 22.00 15.62
N PRO A 206 17.13 21.26 14.88
CA PRO A 206 16.02 21.81 14.10
C PRO A 206 14.92 22.44 14.97
N PHE A 207 14.66 21.90 16.15
CA PHE A 207 13.68 22.45 17.08
C PHE A 207 14.18 23.76 17.69
N THR A 208 15.43 23.79 18.17
CA THR A 208 16.07 25.02 18.66
C THR A 208 16.08 26.10 17.58
N HIS A 209 16.37 25.72 16.32
CA HIS A 209 16.26 26.67 15.22
C HIS A 209 14.83 27.20 15.05
N PHE A 210 13.82 26.29 15.04
CA PHE A 210 12.43 26.69 14.83
C PHE A 210 11.96 27.67 15.91
N VAL A 211 12.16 27.36 17.20
CA VAL A 211 11.68 28.21 18.30
C VAL A 211 12.41 29.53 18.44
N THR A 212 13.66 29.63 17.97
CA THR A 212 14.47 30.86 18.06
C THR A 212 14.37 31.74 16.82
N GLN A 213 14.29 31.14 15.63
CA GLN A 213 14.33 31.84 14.33
C GLN A 213 13.25 31.40 13.35
N GLY A 214 13.08 30.08 13.15
CA GLY A 214 12.25 29.52 12.10
C GLY A 214 10.79 29.93 12.16
N PHE A 215 10.24 30.08 13.37
CA PHE A 215 8.89 30.63 13.56
C PHE A 215 8.77 32.05 13.00
N ARG A 216 9.77 32.92 13.25
CA ARG A 216 9.81 34.29 12.72
C ARG A 216 10.02 34.34 11.21
N GLU A 217 10.62 33.29 10.66
CA GLU A 217 10.82 33.09 9.22
C GLU A 217 9.59 32.44 8.55
N SER A 218 8.47 32.27 9.29
CA SER A 218 7.25 31.59 8.83
C SER A 218 7.51 30.16 8.32
N ARG A 219 8.48 29.45 8.93
CA ARG A 219 8.70 28.04 8.61
C ARG A 219 7.64 27.16 9.25
N ILE A 220 7.31 26.07 8.58
CA ILE A 220 6.30 25.11 9.04
C ILE A 220 6.97 24.04 9.92
N PRO A 221 6.47 23.80 11.16
CA PRO A 221 7.07 22.83 12.08
C PRO A 221 6.68 21.38 11.76
N ASN A 222 5.52 21.16 11.15
CA ASN A 222 4.97 19.85 10.86
C ASN A 222 3.91 19.95 9.74
N ASP A 223 3.78 18.87 8.96
CA ASP A 223 2.70 18.67 7.96
C ASP A 223 2.36 17.17 7.90
N SER A 224 1.14 16.82 8.29
CA SER A 224 0.66 15.44 8.29
C SER A 224 0.58 14.81 6.88
N SER A 225 0.47 15.63 5.83
CA SER A 225 0.44 15.16 4.44
C SER A 225 1.82 14.78 3.90
N PHE A 226 2.89 15.21 4.57
CA PHE A 226 4.26 15.05 4.09
C PHE A 226 4.68 13.59 3.88
N ARG A 227 4.29 12.68 4.78
CA ARG A 227 4.59 11.25 4.62
C ARG A 227 3.97 10.69 3.34
N ASN A 228 2.73 11.06 3.04
CA ASN A 228 2.05 10.66 1.80
C ASN A 228 2.76 11.23 0.57
N PHE A 229 3.15 12.49 0.63
CA PHE A 229 3.89 13.16 -0.46
C PHE A 229 5.23 12.47 -0.75
N VAL A 230 6.03 12.18 0.28
CA VAL A 230 7.29 11.43 0.13
C VAL A 230 7.04 10.04 -0.43
N ALA A 231 6.00 9.35 0.02
CA ALA A 231 5.66 8.02 -0.47
C ALA A 231 5.26 8.00 -1.95
N VAL A 232 4.61 9.05 -2.45
CA VAL A 232 4.34 9.22 -3.90
C VAL A 232 5.63 9.42 -4.68
N LEU A 233 6.52 10.28 -4.18
CA LEU A 233 7.78 10.58 -4.86
C LEU A 233 8.74 9.40 -4.90
N ASP A 234 8.84 8.65 -3.80
CA ASP A 234 9.77 7.53 -3.63
C ASP A 234 9.15 6.19 -4.07
N GLY A 235 7.88 6.17 -4.48
CA GLY A 235 7.17 4.96 -4.87
C GLY A 235 7.77 4.29 -6.11
N PRO A 236 7.94 2.95 -6.13
CA PRO A 236 8.48 2.24 -7.28
C PRO A 236 7.55 2.35 -8.48
N SER A 237 8.12 2.32 -9.70
CA SER A 237 7.29 2.17 -10.91
C SER A 237 6.56 0.83 -10.91
N VAL A 238 5.46 0.74 -11.70
CA VAL A 238 4.70 -0.52 -11.83
C VAL A 238 5.60 -1.67 -12.33
N GLU A 239 6.54 -1.36 -13.21
CA GLU A 239 7.49 -2.34 -13.74
C GLU A 239 8.52 -2.79 -12.67
N LEU A 240 8.96 -1.88 -11.80
CA LEU A 240 9.87 -2.22 -10.70
C LEU A 240 9.15 -3.04 -9.64
N GLU A 241 7.92 -2.69 -9.32
CA GLU A 241 7.05 -3.48 -8.44
C GLU A 241 6.82 -4.88 -9.02
N ALA A 242 6.52 -4.99 -10.31
CA ALA A 242 6.39 -6.27 -10.99
C ALA A 242 7.67 -7.13 -10.94
N ARG A 243 8.84 -6.50 -10.99
CA ARG A 243 10.12 -7.20 -10.82
C ARG A 243 10.35 -7.68 -9.39
N SER A 244 9.87 -6.96 -8.37
CA SER A 244 10.00 -7.38 -6.97
C SER A 244 9.21 -8.65 -6.64
N TRP A 245 8.17 -8.96 -7.40
CA TRP A 245 7.40 -10.20 -7.30
C TRP A 245 8.15 -11.41 -7.89
N HIS A 246 9.24 -11.16 -8.59
CA HIS A 246 10.03 -12.23 -9.19
C HIS A 246 11.15 -12.68 -8.23
N ASP A 247 11.08 -13.93 -7.76
CA ASP A 247 12.21 -14.58 -7.10
C ASP A 247 13.28 -14.90 -8.15
N PRO A 248 14.46 -14.24 -8.12
CA PRO A 248 15.52 -14.47 -9.11
C PRO A 248 16.13 -15.87 -8.98
N ASN A 249 15.92 -16.56 -7.85
CA ASN A 249 16.41 -17.91 -7.60
C ASN A 249 15.41 -18.99 -8.06
N ARG A 250 14.17 -18.60 -8.39
CA ARG A 250 13.14 -19.51 -8.84
C ARG A 250 13.44 -19.98 -10.25
N ARG A 251 13.84 -21.23 -10.38
CA ARG A 251 14.04 -21.88 -11.67
C ARG A 251 12.75 -22.58 -12.09
N PHE A 252 12.31 -22.33 -13.32
CA PHE A 252 11.25 -23.10 -13.94
C PHE A 252 11.74 -24.54 -14.14
N LYS A 253 10.96 -25.48 -13.67
CA LYS A 253 11.22 -26.91 -13.86
C LYS A 253 10.11 -27.44 -14.76
N MET A 254 10.24 -27.16 -16.05
CA MET A 254 9.30 -27.72 -17.03
C MET A 254 9.31 -29.23 -16.98
N VAL A 255 8.14 -29.82 -16.92
CA VAL A 255 7.93 -31.27 -16.98
C VAL A 255 6.97 -31.59 -18.13
N SER A 256 7.11 -32.78 -18.71
CA SER A 256 6.17 -33.16 -19.77
C SER A 256 4.81 -33.50 -19.20
N LEU A 257 3.78 -33.38 -20.04
CA LEU A 257 2.41 -33.72 -19.72
C LEU A 257 2.30 -35.13 -19.13
N GLU A 258 3.00 -36.14 -19.70
CA GLU A 258 2.98 -37.51 -19.21
C GLU A 258 3.54 -37.65 -17.78
N VAL A 259 4.54 -36.84 -17.42
CA VAL A 259 5.10 -36.84 -16.06
C VAL A 259 4.06 -36.34 -15.07
N ILE A 260 3.37 -35.20 -15.38
CA ILE A 260 2.32 -34.67 -14.51
C ILE A 260 1.13 -35.61 -14.44
N GLN A 261 0.67 -36.17 -15.54
CA GLN A 261 -0.40 -37.18 -15.56
C GLN A 261 -0.07 -38.40 -14.67
N ARG A 262 1.17 -38.86 -14.72
CA ARG A 262 1.66 -39.94 -13.82
C ARG A 262 1.72 -39.51 -12.36
N LEU A 263 2.10 -38.26 -12.06
CA LEU A 263 2.09 -37.74 -10.70
C LEU A 263 0.65 -37.61 -10.16
N VAL A 264 -0.26 -37.08 -10.94
CA VAL A 264 -1.69 -36.95 -10.61
C VAL A 264 -2.29 -38.37 -10.38
N SER A 265 -2.06 -39.31 -11.29
CA SER A 265 -2.60 -40.70 -11.16
C SER A 265 -2.13 -41.44 -9.92
N LYS A 266 -1.02 -41.03 -9.30
CA LYS A 266 -0.53 -41.58 -8.03
C LYS A 266 -1.15 -40.92 -6.80
N LYS A 267 -1.87 -39.81 -6.97
CA LYS A 267 -2.55 -39.14 -5.89
C LYS A 267 -3.88 -39.82 -5.57
N ASN A 268 -4.39 -39.55 -4.38
CA ASN A 268 -5.70 -40.05 -3.99
C ASN A 268 -6.79 -39.25 -4.73
N ILE A 269 -7.14 -39.71 -5.94
CA ILE A 269 -8.25 -39.13 -6.71
C ILE A 269 -9.54 -39.68 -6.11
N LYS A 270 -10.37 -38.83 -5.63
CA LYS A 270 -11.70 -39.18 -5.10
C LYS A 270 -12.64 -39.53 -6.24
N ASN A 271 -13.59 -40.43 -6.02
CA ASN A 271 -14.65 -40.77 -6.97
C ASN A 271 -15.75 -39.69 -7.01
N GLY A 272 -15.39 -38.45 -6.79
CA GLY A 272 -16.29 -37.30 -6.68
C GLY A 272 -16.07 -36.24 -7.76
N PRO A 273 -16.85 -35.16 -7.70
CA PRO A 273 -16.71 -34.03 -8.60
C PRO A 273 -15.30 -33.41 -8.56
N LEU A 274 -14.99 -32.60 -9.58
CA LEU A 274 -13.76 -31.82 -9.66
C LEU A 274 -14.09 -30.33 -9.69
N VAL A 275 -13.40 -29.56 -8.88
CA VAL A 275 -13.38 -28.08 -8.92
C VAL A 275 -12.02 -27.63 -9.41
N VAL A 276 -11.99 -26.74 -10.40
CA VAL A 276 -10.76 -26.09 -10.89
C VAL A 276 -10.77 -24.65 -10.43
N SER A 277 -9.69 -24.23 -9.77
CA SER A 277 -9.54 -22.88 -9.20
C SER A 277 -8.30 -22.18 -9.77
N LEU A 278 -8.43 -20.91 -10.13
CA LEU A 278 -7.31 -20.06 -10.54
C LEU A 278 -6.98 -19.04 -9.47
N GLY A 279 -5.69 -18.90 -9.16
CA GLY A 279 -5.16 -17.82 -8.31
C GLY A 279 -3.88 -17.25 -8.87
N HIS A 280 -3.33 -16.21 -8.24
CA HIS A 280 -2.13 -15.53 -8.73
C HIS A 280 -0.82 -16.14 -8.21
N SER A 281 -0.89 -17.04 -7.21
CA SER A 281 0.28 -17.65 -6.57
C SER A 281 -0.06 -18.97 -5.90
N ARG A 282 0.97 -19.66 -5.42
CA ARG A 282 0.83 -20.94 -4.72
C ARG A 282 0.37 -20.76 -3.28
N TYR A 283 -0.85 -21.13 -2.97
CA TYR A 283 -1.45 -20.89 -1.65
C TYR A 283 -0.83 -21.71 -0.51
N LEU A 284 -0.04 -22.76 -0.79
CA LEU A 284 0.66 -23.52 0.25
C LEU A 284 2.00 -22.91 0.68
N SER A 285 2.62 -22.09 -0.17
CA SER A 285 3.94 -21.50 0.07
C SER A 285 3.91 -19.98 0.24
N ASP A 286 2.94 -19.31 -0.36
CA ASP A 286 2.83 -17.87 -0.33
C ASP A 286 1.82 -17.44 0.75
N VAL A 287 2.04 -16.26 1.37
CA VAL A 287 1.24 -15.76 2.49
C VAL A 287 0.40 -14.56 2.04
N GLY A 288 -0.90 -14.61 2.29
CA GLY A 288 -1.84 -13.52 2.00
C GLY A 288 -3.29 -13.90 2.26
N GLY A 289 -4.20 -12.94 2.17
CA GLY A 289 -5.63 -13.19 2.41
C GLY A 289 -6.26 -14.15 1.40
N ILE A 290 -5.91 -14.02 0.11
CA ILE A 290 -6.41 -14.90 -0.95
C ILE A 290 -5.84 -16.31 -0.79
N GLN A 291 -4.56 -16.44 -0.42
CA GLN A 291 -3.92 -17.74 -0.18
C GLN A 291 -4.55 -18.47 1.00
N LEU A 292 -4.81 -17.76 2.09
CA LEU A 292 -5.51 -18.30 3.25
C LEU A 292 -6.92 -18.75 2.89
N TYR A 293 -7.67 -17.92 2.15
CA TYR A 293 -9.00 -18.28 1.65
C TYR A 293 -8.94 -19.57 0.81
N THR A 294 -8.04 -19.63 -0.19
CA THR A 294 -7.90 -20.74 -1.10
C THR A 294 -7.51 -22.04 -0.37
N PHE A 295 -6.64 -21.93 0.65
CA PHE A 295 -6.27 -23.08 1.50
C PHE A 295 -7.48 -23.66 2.23
N ILE A 296 -8.28 -22.80 2.86
CA ILE A 296 -9.48 -23.23 3.62
C ILE A 296 -10.55 -23.75 2.67
N GLU A 297 -10.74 -23.12 1.52
CA GLU A 297 -11.67 -23.56 0.50
C GLU A 297 -11.30 -24.98 0.01
N ALA A 298 -10.01 -25.21 -0.30
CA ALA A 298 -9.52 -26.52 -0.70
C ALA A 298 -9.71 -27.58 0.40
N GLN A 299 -9.50 -27.24 1.67
CA GLN A 299 -9.79 -28.13 2.80
C GLN A 299 -11.26 -28.51 2.84
N LYS A 300 -12.17 -27.55 2.73
CA LYS A 300 -13.62 -27.81 2.75
C LYS A 300 -14.08 -28.68 1.60
N PHE A 301 -13.59 -28.45 0.38
CA PHE A 301 -13.88 -29.33 -0.74
C PHE A 301 -13.33 -30.74 -0.50
N ASN A 302 -12.14 -30.84 0.09
CA ASN A 302 -11.57 -32.14 0.45
C ASN A 302 -12.40 -32.90 1.50
N GLU A 303 -12.94 -32.21 2.51
CA GLU A 303 -13.85 -32.76 3.54
C GLU A 303 -15.18 -33.25 2.94
N MET A 304 -15.62 -32.63 1.84
CA MET A 304 -16.81 -32.99 1.09
C MET A 304 -16.57 -34.11 0.04
N GLU A 305 -15.40 -34.74 0.03
CA GLU A 305 -14.98 -35.73 -0.97
C GLU A 305 -14.98 -35.20 -2.42
N ILE A 306 -14.79 -33.88 -2.62
CA ILE A 306 -14.65 -33.22 -3.89
C ILE A 306 -13.18 -33.01 -4.20
N ASN A 307 -12.76 -33.32 -5.43
CA ASN A 307 -11.39 -33.04 -5.89
C ASN A 307 -11.21 -31.54 -6.15
N TYR A 308 -10.08 -31.00 -5.71
CA TYR A 308 -9.78 -29.57 -5.89
C TYR A 308 -8.42 -29.39 -6.59
N LEU A 309 -8.44 -28.84 -7.78
CA LEU A 309 -7.25 -28.51 -8.57
C LEU A 309 -7.06 -27.01 -8.59
N HIS A 310 -6.04 -26.51 -7.91
CA HIS A 310 -5.65 -25.12 -7.99
C HIS A 310 -4.52 -24.91 -8.99
N VAL A 311 -4.65 -23.89 -9.82
CA VAL A 311 -3.69 -23.51 -10.86
C VAL A 311 -3.23 -22.08 -10.62
N SER A 312 -1.92 -21.85 -10.65
CA SER A 312 -1.33 -20.53 -10.52
C SER A 312 -0.21 -20.29 -11.52
N PRO A 313 0.05 -19.04 -11.95
CA PRO A 313 1.17 -18.75 -12.82
C PRO A 313 2.49 -19.16 -12.16
N SER A 314 3.37 -19.82 -12.91
CA SER A 314 4.71 -20.14 -12.43
C SER A 314 5.54 -18.89 -12.15
N ARG A 315 5.19 -17.76 -12.81
CA ARG A 315 5.73 -16.44 -12.59
C ARG A 315 4.64 -15.50 -12.11
N PRO A 316 4.47 -15.31 -10.82
CA PRO A 316 3.50 -14.35 -10.31
C PRO A 316 3.87 -12.93 -10.76
N LEU A 317 2.86 -12.14 -11.12
CA LEU A 317 2.99 -10.73 -11.52
C LEU A 317 1.85 -9.94 -10.89
N PRO A 318 2.05 -8.68 -10.47
CA PRO A 318 0.97 -7.81 -9.98
C PRO A 318 0.16 -7.14 -11.11
N VAL A 319 0.28 -7.67 -12.32
CA VAL A 319 -0.40 -7.20 -13.54
C VAL A 319 -0.82 -8.41 -14.38
N LEU A 320 -1.64 -8.21 -15.40
CA LEU A 320 -1.91 -9.24 -16.41
C LEU A 320 -0.64 -9.61 -17.17
N ALA A 321 -0.54 -10.86 -17.61
CA ALA A 321 0.55 -11.29 -18.48
C ALA A 321 0.51 -10.57 -19.83
N ASP A 322 1.69 -10.41 -20.45
CA ASP A 322 1.85 -9.73 -21.73
C ASP A 322 1.15 -10.50 -22.86
N LEU A 323 0.49 -9.76 -23.77
CA LEU A 323 -0.20 -10.30 -24.96
C LEU A 323 0.74 -11.02 -25.93
N SER A 324 2.03 -10.71 -25.89
CA SER A 324 3.02 -11.36 -26.75
C SER A 324 3.31 -12.82 -26.37
N GLN A 325 2.89 -13.26 -25.18
CA GLN A 325 3.08 -14.64 -24.73
C GLN A 325 2.14 -15.59 -25.47
N LYS A 326 2.72 -16.61 -26.10
CA LYS A 326 1.95 -17.62 -26.84
C LYS A 326 1.33 -18.69 -25.94
N ASP A 327 1.88 -18.87 -24.75
CA ASP A 327 1.42 -19.77 -23.71
C ASP A 327 1.97 -19.33 -22.35
N LEU A 328 1.41 -19.83 -21.27
CA LEU A 328 1.83 -19.57 -19.89
C LEU A 328 2.38 -20.82 -19.23
N CYS A 329 3.44 -20.67 -18.44
CA CYS A 329 3.87 -21.69 -17.51
C CYS A 329 3.06 -21.59 -16.22
N VAL A 330 2.49 -22.71 -15.75
CA VAL A 330 1.64 -22.77 -14.57
C VAL A 330 2.08 -23.87 -13.61
N ASN A 331 1.82 -23.64 -12.31
CA ASN A 331 1.97 -24.66 -11.26
C ASN A 331 0.61 -25.23 -10.90
N LEU A 332 0.61 -26.46 -10.42
CA LEU A 332 -0.58 -27.17 -9.99
C LEU A 332 -0.47 -27.55 -8.52
N THR A 333 -1.56 -27.36 -7.78
CA THR A 333 -1.77 -27.92 -6.44
C THR A 333 -3.05 -28.74 -6.47
N PHE A 334 -2.95 -30.01 -6.13
CA PHE A 334 -4.07 -30.95 -6.14
C PHE A 334 -4.36 -31.48 -4.74
N ASN A 335 -5.59 -31.29 -4.26
CA ASN A 335 -6.05 -31.74 -2.94
C ASN A 335 -5.08 -31.36 -1.79
N ASN A 336 -4.62 -30.09 -1.76
CA ASN A 336 -3.63 -29.57 -0.82
C ASN A 336 -2.22 -30.20 -0.91
N GLU A 337 -1.89 -30.80 -2.05
CA GLU A 337 -0.54 -31.27 -2.33
C GLU A 337 0.02 -30.59 -3.58
N GLU A 338 1.16 -29.93 -3.44
CA GLU A 338 1.84 -29.30 -4.58
C GLU A 338 2.39 -30.37 -5.53
N LEU A 339 2.08 -30.25 -6.82
CA LEU A 339 2.66 -31.11 -7.86
C LEU A 339 3.99 -30.52 -8.31
N VAL A 340 5.05 -31.32 -8.25
CA VAL A 340 6.40 -30.86 -8.57
C VAL A 340 6.59 -30.71 -10.08
N GLY A 341 6.79 -29.47 -10.52
CA GLY A 341 7.09 -29.09 -11.91
C GLY A 341 6.13 -28.03 -12.44
N ASP A 342 6.59 -27.41 -13.52
CA ASP A 342 5.82 -26.40 -14.27
C ASP A 342 5.33 -27.05 -15.58
N ILE A 343 4.11 -26.71 -16.00
CA ILE A 343 3.51 -27.16 -17.25
C ILE A 343 3.10 -25.96 -18.12
N LEU A 344 2.77 -26.21 -19.36
CA LEU A 344 2.12 -25.23 -20.21
C LEU A 344 0.62 -25.17 -19.88
N LEU A 345 0.05 -23.98 -19.91
CA LEU A 345 -1.37 -23.77 -19.70
C LEU A 345 -2.22 -24.52 -20.72
N SER A 346 -1.73 -24.65 -21.96
CA SER A 346 -2.37 -25.44 -23.02
C SER A 346 -2.56 -26.92 -22.67
N ASP A 347 -1.75 -27.48 -21.77
CA ASP A 347 -1.86 -28.89 -21.35
C ASP A 347 -2.91 -29.10 -20.24
N LEU A 348 -3.46 -28.00 -19.67
CA LEU A 348 -4.33 -28.09 -18.50
C LEU A 348 -5.61 -28.93 -18.72
N THR A 349 -6.20 -28.84 -19.90
CA THR A 349 -7.43 -29.60 -20.24
C THR A 349 -7.18 -31.12 -20.23
N GLU A 350 -6.02 -31.58 -20.70
CA GLU A 350 -5.65 -33.01 -20.69
C GLU A 350 -5.36 -33.48 -19.26
N ILE A 351 -4.82 -32.62 -18.39
CA ILE A 351 -4.64 -32.96 -16.98
C ILE A 351 -6.00 -33.05 -16.26
N VAL A 352 -6.92 -32.13 -16.52
CA VAL A 352 -8.29 -32.21 -16.01
C VAL A 352 -8.96 -33.50 -16.44
N ALA A 353 -8.82 -33.91 -17.71
CA ALA A 353 -9.33 -35.19 -18.23
C ALA A 353 -8.67 -36.41 -17.57
N THR A 354 -7.44 -36.28 -17.09
CA THR A 354 -6.77 -37.34 -16.33
C THR A 354 -7.34 -37.52 -14.93
N ILE A 355 -7.73 -36.43 -14.29
CA ILE A 355 -8.35 -36.39 -12.94
C ILE A 355 -9.80 -36.87 -13.01
N SER A 356 -10.54 -36.38 -13.98
CA SER A 356 -11.98 -36.61 -14.14
C SER A 356 -12.31 -37.09 -15.56
N PRO A 357 -12.00 -38.37 -15.87
CA PRO A 357 -12.25 -38.92 -17.20
C PRO A 357 -13.75 -38.93 -17.53
N ASN A 358 -14.11 -38.34 -18.65
CA ASN A 358 -15.48 -38.27 -19.18
C ASN A 358 -16.50 -37.47 -18.35
N ILE A 359 -16.07 -36.74 -17.37
CA ILE A 359 -16.92 -35.85 -16.56
C ILE A 359 -16.33 -34.45 -16.57
N ALA A 360 -17.08 -33.46 -17.00
CA ALA A 360 -16.67 -32.06 -16.92
C ALA A 360 -16.48 -31.62 -15.47
N PRO A 361 -15.58 -30.63 -15.18
CA PRO A 361 -15.50 -30.04 -13.84
C PRO A 361 -16.85 -29.50 -13.39
N THR A 362 -17.20 -29.72 -12.13
CA THR A 362 -18.46 -29.18 -11.58
C THR A 362 -18.39 -27.68 -11.45
N SER A 363 -17.23 -27.12 -11.18
CA SER A 363 -17.06 -25.68 -11.13
C SER A 363 -15.67 -25.23 -11.57
N PHE A 364 -15.65 -24.01 -12.11
CA PHE A 364 -14.46 -23.26 -12.43
C PHE A 364 -14.49 -21.93 -11.62
N ILE A 365 -13.44 -21.66 -10.85
CA ILE A 365 -13.38 -20.52 -9.93
C ILE A 365 -12.22 -19.61 -10.30
N ILE A 366 -12.46 -18.32 -10.50
CA ILE A 366 -11.43 -17.29 -10.60
C ILE A 366 -11.32 -16.57 -9.26
N ASN A 367 -10.19 -16.71 -8.57
CA ASN A 367 -9.85 -15.99 -7.35
C ASN A 367 -8.96 -14.77 -7.63
N SER A 368 -8.15 -14.80 -8.68
CA SER A 368 -7.30 -13.67 -9.11
C SER A 368 -6.78 -13.89 -10.52
N LEU A 369 -6.65 -12.81 -11.28
CA LEU A 369 -6.09 -12.82 -12.65
C LEU A 369 -4.69 -12.21 -12.74
N TYR A 370 -4.04 -11.89 -11.64
CA TYR A 370 -2.65 -11.43 -11.66
C TYR A 370 -1.72 -12.51 -12.21
N GLY A 371 -0.90 -12.12 -13.19
CA GLY A 371 -0.01 -13.04 -13.91
C GLY A 371 -0.67 -13.89 -14.99
N TRP A 372 -1.98 -13.75 -15.20
CA TRP A 372 -2.74 -14.45 -16.24
C TRP A 372 -2.92 -13.62 -17.51
N SER A 373 -3.14 -14.31 -18.65
CA SER A 373 -3.65 -13.74 -19.89
C SER A 373 -5.10 -14.15 -20.07
N PRO A 374 -6.07 -13.23 -19.98
CA PRO A 374 -7.48 -13.51 -20.22
C PRO A 374 -7.73 -14.17 -21.56
N GLU A 375 -6.97 -13.80 -22.59
CA GLU A 375 -7.08 -14.29 -23.97
C GLU A 375 -6.71 -15.77 -24.09
N LEU A 376 -5.72 -16.22 -23.30
CA LEU A 376 -5.31 -17.63 -23.24
C LEU A 376 -6.25 -18.46 -22.36
N LEU A 377 -6.86 -17.84 -21.34
CA LEU A 377 -7.78 -18.50 -20.43
C LEU A 377 -9.15 -18.79 -21.05
N SER A 378 -9.73 -17.84 -21.77
CA SER A 378 -11.09 -17.97 -22.31
C SER A 378 -11.32 -19.25 -23.13
N PRO A 379 -10.48 -19.63 -24.10
CA PRO A 379 -10.66 -20.88 -24.85
C PRO A 379 -10.52 -22.13 -23.99
N ILE A 380 -9.65 -22.11 -22.98
CA ILE A 380 -9.41 -23.25 -22.06
C ILE A 380 -10.62 -23.46 -21.16
N ILE A 381 -11.18 -22.38 -20.57
CA ILE A 381 -12.40 -22.43 -19.76
C ILE A 381 -13.56 -22.99 -20.57
N LYS A 382 -13.71 -22.52 -21.81
CA LYS A 382 -14.74 -23.01 -22.74
C LYS A 382 -14.57 -24.49 -23.06
N GLN A 383 -13.34 -24.96 -23.26
CA GLN A 383 -13.05 -26.37 -23.54
C GLN A 383 -13.32 -27.26 -22.33
N MET A 384 -13.08 -26.80 -21.10
CA MET A 384 -13.38 -27.55 -19.87
C MET A 384 -14.87 -27.75 -19.65
N SER A 385 -15.72 -26.86 -20.18
CA SER A 385 -17.18 -26.94 -20.09
C SER A 385 -17.71 -27.20 -18.68
N ALA A 386 -17.16 -26.50 -17.68
CA ALA A 386 -17.60 -26.64 -16.29
C ALA A 386 -19.10 -26.27 -16.16
N GLU A 387 -19.81 -26.93 -15.24
CA GLU A 387 -21.24 -26.71 -15.02
C GLU A 387 -21.52 -25.31 -14.44
N ARG A 388 -20.63 -24.82 -13.57
CA ARG A 388 -20.75 -23.50 -12.93
C ARG A 388 -19.45 -22.74 -13.01
N HIS A 389 -19.55 -21.41 -13.19
CA HIS A 389 -18.41 -20.53 -13.24
C HIS A 389 -18.55 -19.47 -12.15
N PHE A 390 -17.53 -19.32 -11.29
CA PHE A 390 -17.52 -18.35 -10.22
C PHE A 390 -16.39 -17.34 -10.43
N TRP A 391 -16.74 -16.04 -10.30
CA TRP A 391 -15.75 -14.96 -10.25
C TRP A 391 -15.78 -14.31 -8.89
N PHE A 392 -14.72 -14.55 -8.11
CA PHE A 392 -14.62 -14.05 -6.75
C PHE A 392 -13.83 -12.75 -6.69
N PHE A 393 -14.46 -11.68 -6.21
CA PHE A 393 -13.86 -10.36 -6.04
C PHE A 393 -13.16 -10.26 -4.69
N HIS A 394 -11.98 -10.82 -4.55
CA HIS A 394 -11.13 -10.67 -3.37
C HIS A 394 -10.47 -9.29 -3.28
N ASP A 395 -10.36 -8.60 -4.41
CA ASP A 395 -9.84 -7.25 -4.58
C ASP A 395 -10.50 -6.56 -5.79
N TYR A 396 -10.04 -5.38 -6.15
CA TYR A 396 -10.57 -4.63 -7.29
C TYR A 396 -9.70 -4.72 -8.56
N SER A 397 -8.88 -5.75 -8.69
CA SER A 397 -8.01 -5.96 -9.87
C SER A 397 -8.79 -6.10 -11.19
N THR A 398 -10.07 -6.41 -11.15
CA THR A 398 -10.98 -6.37 -12.31
C THR A 398 -11.07 -4.97 -12.92
N PHE A 399 -10.95 -3.90 -12.13
CA PHE A 399 -11.21 -2.52 -12.56
C PHE A 399 -9.94 -1.70 -12.79
N CYS A 400 -8.80 -2.17 -12.32
CA CYS A 400 -7.51 -1.52 -12.47
C CYS A 400 -6.38 -2.51 -12.16
N SER A 401 -5.19 -2.33 -12.75
CA SER A 401 -4.00 -3.07 -12.33
C SER A 401 -3.57 -2.75 -10.89
N ASN A 402 -4.02 -1.62 -10.32
CA ASN A 402 -3.96 -1.39 -8.89
C ASN A 402 -5.19 -2.01 -8.21
N SER A 403 -5.01 -3.18 -7.59
CA SER A 403 -6.10 -3.94 -6.95
C SER A 403 -6.79 -3.22 -5.79
N THR A 404 -6.18 -2.16 -5.25
CA THR A 404 -6.74 -1.39 -4.14
C THR A 404 -7.49 -0.13 -4.62
N LEU A 405 -7.53 0.15 -5.92
CA LEU A 405 -8.08 1.37 -6.51
C LEU A 405 -7.55 2.63 -5.81
N ASN A 406 -6.24 2.67 -5.62
CA ASN A 406 -5.56 3.82 -5.03
C ASN A 406 -4.85 4.64 -6.10
N PHE A 407 -5.01 5.95 -6.02
CA PHE A 407 -4.13 6.90 -6.70
C PHE A 407 -2.73 6.80 -6.08
N GLU A 408 -1.74 6.44 -6.88
CA GLU A 408 -0.33 6.34 -6.47
C GLU A 408 -0.07 5.49 -5.21
N ASN A 409 -0.95 4.57 -4.85
CA ASN A 409 -0.97 3.77 -3.62
C ASN A 409 -1.19 4.54 -2.30
N VAL A 410 -1.49 5.84 -2.35
CA VAL A 410 -1.59 6.67 -1.14
C VAL A 410 -3.03 7.06 -0.76
N SER A 411 -3.93 7.16 -1.73
CA SER A 411 -5.33 7.54 -1.47
C SER A 411 -6.30 6.84 -2.40
N SER A 412 -7.51 6.55 -1.93
CA SER A 412 -8.53 5.93 -2.77
C SER A 412 -8.93 6.83 -3.94
N CYS A 413 -8.96 6.28 -5.15
CA CYS A 413 -9.48 6.97 -6.33
C CYS A 413 -10.95 6.65 -6.62
N HIS A 414 -11.58 5.76 -5.85
CA HIS A 414 -13.01 5.39 -5.97
C HIS A 414 -13.45 4.97 -7.38
N ASN A 415 -12.58 4.27 -8.13
CA ASN A 415 -12.87 3.78 -9.49
C ASN A 415 -13.41 4.87 -10.43
N PRO A 416 -12.68 5.95 -10.71
CA PRO A 416 -13.14 7.01 -11.60
C PRO A 416 -13.29 6.50 -13.03
N ALA A 417 -13.94 7.27 -13.89
CA ALA A 417 -14.04 6.92 -15.30
C ALA A 417 -12.65 6.75 -15.94
N ILE A 418 -12.52 5.76 -16.82
CA ILE A 418 -11.30 5.54 -17.60
C ILE A 418 -11.01 6.79 -18.42
N GLY A 419 -9.75 7.24 -18.43
CA GLY A 419 -9.34 8.48 -19.10
C GLY A 419 -9.66 9.78 -18.35
N SER A 420 -10.17 9.71 -17.11
CA SER A 420 -10.32 10.87 -16.24
C SER A 420 -8.96 11.51 -15.89
N ALA A 421 -8.98 12.77 -15.43
CA ALA A 421 -7.75 13.47 -15.03
C ALA A 421 -6.94 12.69 -13.96
N ILE A 422 -7.62 12.07 -12.99
CA ILE A 422 -6.98 11.23 -11.97
C ILE A 422 -6.29 10.04 -12.62
N CYS A 423 -6.94 9.33 -13.54
CA CYS A 423 -6.33 8.19 -14.24
C CYS A 423 -5.16 8.61 -15.13
N SER A 424 -5.27 9.74 -15.84
CA SER A 424 -4.22 10.19 -16.77
C SER A 424 -2.92 10.60 -16.07
N THR A 425 -3.00 11.01 -14.79
CA THR A 425 -1.85 11.37 -13.96
C THR A 425 -1.34 10.23 -13.09
N CYS A 426 -2.11 9.15 -12.93
CA CYS A 426 -1.76 7.99 -12.13
C CYS A 426 -0.87 7.00 -12.90
N ARG A 427 0.21 6.51 -12.29
CA ARG A 427 1.10 5.50 -12.90
C ARG A 427 0.38 4.22 -13.33
N PHE A 428 -0.71 3.85 -12.65
CA PHE A 428 -1.55 2.70 -13.02
C PHE A 428 -2.58 3.04 -14.12
N GLY A 429 -2.93 4.32 -14.25
CA GLY A 429 -4.01 4.77 -15.12
C GLY A 429 -3.66 4.70 -16.61
N GLN A 430 -2.39 4.80 -16.97
CA GLN A 430 -1.94 4.77 -18.36
C GLN A 430 -2.31 3.48 -19.11
N LYS A 431 -2.28 2.32 -18.42
CA LYS A 431 -2.61 1.01 -18.98
C LYS A 431 -3.98 0.51 -18.55
N ARG A 432 -4.77 1.34 -17.85
CA ARG A 432 -6.03 0.89 -17.26
C ARG A 432 -7.08 0.54 -18.31
N ALA A 433 -7.14 1.29 -19.41
CA ALA A 433 -8.11 1.02 -20.48
C ALA A 433 -7.91 -0.38 -21.07
N ASP A 434 -6.68 -0.68 -21.51
CA ASP A 434 -6.28 -2.00 -22.02
C ASP A 434 -6.52 -3.11 -21.01
N HIS A 435 -6.13 -2.87 -19.72
CA HIS A 435 -6.33 -3.84 -18.65
C HIS A 435 -7.81 -4.19 -18.45
N VAL A 436 -8.70 -3.19 -18.41
CA VAL A 436 -10.14 -3.39 -18.19
C VAL A 436 -10.81 -4.03 -19.42
N GLU A 437 -10.41 -3.63 -20.62
CA GLU A 437 -10.92 -4.22 -21.88
C GLU A 437 -10.65 -5.72 -21.92
N ARG A 438 -9.40 -6.15 -21.67
CA ARG A 438 -9.00 -7.55 -21.65
C ARG A 438 -9.74 -8.40 -20.61
N ILE A 439 -10.01 -7.81 -19.44
CA ILE A 439 -10.78 -8.49 -18.39
C ILE A 439 -12.26 -8.58 -18.76
N ASN A 440 -12.84 -7.50 -19.32
CA ASN A 440 -14.24 -7.49 -19.74
C ASN A 440 -14.52 -8.53 -20.84
N GLU A 441 -13.63 -8.72 -21.79
CA GLU A 441 -13.76 -9.77 -22.81
C GLU A 441 -13.90 -11.17 -22.18
N LEU A 442 -13.13 -11.46 -21.12
CA LEU A 442 -13.25 -12.72 -20.39
C LEU A 442 -14.54 -12.76 -19.55
N LEU A 443 -14.90 -11.67 -18.89
CA LEU A 443 -16.10 -11.57 -18.06
C LEU A 443 -17.37 -11.77 -18.90
N GLU A 444 -17.41 -11.23 -20.12
CA GLU A 444 -18.53 -11.35 -21.05
C GLU A 444 -18.58 -12.72 -21.77
N SER A 445 -17.48 -13.48 -21.77
CA SER A 445 -17.36 -14.73 -22.52
C SER A 445 -18.05 -15.93 -21.89
N HIS A 446 -18.47 -15.84 -20.62
CA HIS A 446 -19.07 -16.92 -19.84
C HIS A 446 -20.16 -16.37 -18.91
N ASP A 447 -21.07 -17.25 -18.49
CA ASP A 447 -22.06 -16.94 -17.45
C ASP A 447 -21.43 -17.11 -16.07
N TRP A 448 -21.00 -16.00 -15.46
CA TRP A 448 -20.32 -15.96 -14.17
C TRP A 448 -21.29 -15.70 -13.03
N GLN A 449 -21.27 -16.56 -12.01
CA GLN A 449 -21.78 -16.18 -10.70
C GLN A 449 -20.76 -15.25 -10.04
N LEU A 450 -21.11 -13.99 -9.89
CA LEU A 450 -20.27 -12.98 -9.23
C LEU A 450 -20.31 -13.19 -7.72
N VAL A 451 -19.15 -13.27 -7.06
CA VAL A 451 -19.05 -13.55 -5.62
C VAL A 451 -18.22 -12.48 -4.93
N THR A 452 -18.68 -12.00 -3.79
CA THR A 452 -18.01 -11.00 -2.96
C THR A 452 -17.91 -11.45 -1.51
N PRO A 453 -16.87 -11.00 -0.75
CA PRO A 453 -16.68 -11.43 0.63
C PRO A 453 -17.41 -10.56 1.67
N SER A 454 -18.03 -9.45 1.26
CA SER A 454 -18.69 -8.54 2.20
C SER A 454 -19.77 -7.69 1.54
N PRO A 455 -20.72 -7.13 2.34
CA PRO A 455 -21.77 -6.25 1.83
C PRO A 455 -21.23 -4.97 1.16
N SER A 456 -20.19 -4.34 1.73
CA SER A 456 -19.57 -3.15 1.15
C SER A 456 -18.94 -3.45 -0.22
N THR A 457 -18.25 -4.60 -0.34
CA THR A 457 -17.70 -5.04 -1.62
C THR A 457 -18.81 -5.34 -2.62
N SER A 458 -19.90 -6.00 -2.20
CA SER A 458 -21.05 -6.26 -3.07
C SER A 458 -21.63 -4.96 -3.62
N ALA A 459 -21.84 -3.95 -2.78
CA ALA A 459 -22.32 -2.64 -3.19
C ALA A 459 -21.42 -1.97 -4.24
N ASN A 460 -20.10 -2.08 -4.06
CA ASN A 460 -19.12 -1.56 -5.02
C ASN A 460 -19.17 -2.32 -6.36
N ILE A 461 -19.22 -3.67 -6.34
CA ILE A 461 -19.27 -4.48 -7.56
C ILE A 461 -20.55 -4.21 -8.35
N VAL A 462 -21.71 -4.16 -7.68
CA VAL A 462 -23.00 -3.77 -8.29
C VAL A 462 -22.88 -2.42 -8.99
N LYS A 463 -22.31 -1.43 -8.31
CA LYS A 463 -22.10 -0.08 -8.85
C LYS A 463 -21.13 -0.06 -10.04
N PHE A 464 -20.02 -0.78 -9.95
CA PHE A 464 -18.94 -0.73 -10.94
C PHE A 464 -19.30 -1.49 -12.22
N LEU A 465 -19.93 -2.65 -12.10
CA LEU A 465 -20.37 -3.45 -13.23
C LEU A 465 -21.76 -3.04 -13.74
N LYS A 466 -22.52 -2.24 -12.96
CA LYS A 466 -23.92 -1.84 -13.27
C LYS A 466 -24.85 -3.04 -13.45
N VAL A 467 -24.67 -4.07 -12.64
CA VAL A 467 -25.49 -5.28 -12.58
C VAL A 467 -26.56 -5.16 -11.49
N ASP A 468 -27.56 -6.05 -11.50
CA ASP A 468 -28.53 -6.13 -10.40
C ASP A 468 -27.89 -6.73 -9.15
N ALA A 469 -28.31 -6.29 -7.97
CA ALA A 469 -27.79 -6.80 -6.70
C ALA A 469 -28.05 -8.32 -6.51
N SER A 470 -29.10 -8.86 -7.14
CA SER A 470 -29.41 -10.29 -7.14
C SER A 470 -28.41 -11.15 -7.93
N GLU A 471 -27.62 -10.55 -8.82
CA GLU A 471 -26.57 -11.23 -9.60
C GLU A 471 -25.29 -11.42 -8.79
N VAL A 472 -25.15 -10.75 -7.65
CA VAL A 472 -23.94 -10.79 -6.80
C VAL A 472 -24.20 -11.57 -5.52
N LEU A 473 -23.54 -12.71 -5.37
CA LEU A 473 -23.61 -13.55 -4.19
C LEU A 473 -22.59 -13.03 -3.14
N THR A 474 -23.04 -12.71 -1.93
CA THR A 474 -22.15 -12.32 -0.83
C THR A 474 -21.89 -13.52 0.07
N ILE A 475 -20.61 -13.94 0.17
CA ILE A 475 -20.16 -15.03 1.03
C ILE A 475 -19.11 -14.49 2.00
N PRO A 476 -19.49 -14.03 3.21
CA PRO A 476 -18.53 -13.62 4.22
C PRO A 476 -17.60 -14.77 4.61
N HIS A 477 -16.30 -14.50 4.69
CA HIS A 477 -15.31 -15.56 4.96
C HIS A 477 -15.48 -16.19 6.33
N GLY A 478 -15.94 -15.43 7.33
CA GLY A 478 -16.10 -15.98 8.66
C GLY A 478 -16.94 -15.10 9.57
N GLN A 479 -17.09 -15.58 10.79
CA GLN A 479 -17.85 -14.92 11.83
C GLN A 479 -17.18 -15.09 13.20
N ILE A 480 -17.55 -14.24 14.14
CA ILE A 480 -17.08 -14.29 15.52
C ILE A 480 -18.08 -15.09 16.34
N HIS A 481 -17.59 -16.10 17.04
CA HIS A 481 -18.37 -16.86 17.99
C HIS A 481 -18.22 -16.27 19.40
N ASN A 482 -19.33 -16.17 20.14
CA ASN A 482 -19.33 -15.60 21.48
C ASN A 482 -18.36 -16.32 22.41
N GLY A 483 -17.42 -15.56 22.96
CA GLY A 483 -16.46 -16.00 23.95
C GLY A 483 -17.01 -15.91 25.39
N ARG A 484 -16.19 -16.31 26.37
CA ARG A 484 -16.58 -16.34 27.79
C ARG A 484 -15.56 -15.70 28.72
N LYS A 485 -14.42 -15.22 28.20
CA LYS A 485 -13.33 -14.70 29.04
C LYS A 485 -13.38 -13.17 29.07
N LEU A 486 -13.53 -12.60 30.26
CA LEU A 486 -13.38 -11.15 30.48
C LEU A 486 -11.93 -10.72 30.21
N ARG A 487 -11.76 -9.56 29.58
CA ARG A 487 -10.48 -8.91 29.39
C ARG A 487 -10.10 -8.03 30.58
N THR A 488 -8.79 -7.90 30.79
CA THR A 488 -8.20 -6.92 31.69
C THR A 488 -7.46 -5.87 30.87
N PHE A 489 -7.30 -4.66 31.42
CA PHE A 489 -6.65 -3.52 30.76
C PHE A 489 -5.57 -2.93 31.67
N GLN A 490 -4.58 -2.27 31.07
CA GLN A 490 -3.56 -1.50 31.77
C GLN A 490 -4.08 -0.08 32.06
N GLU A 491 -3.38 0.64 32.93
CA GLU A 491 -3.72 2.02 33.27
C GLU A 491 -3.71 2.92 32.03
N LYS A 492 -2.57 2.99 31.31
CA LYS A 492 -2.44 3.70 30.05
C LYS A 492 -3.03 2.87 28.91
N PRO A 493 -3.93 3.44 28.08
CA PRO A 493 -4.52 2.71 26.96
C PRO A 493 -3.47 2.30 25.91
N ARG A 494 -3.70 1.14 25.28
CA ARG A 494 -2.80 0.54 24.28
C ARG A 494 -3.46 0.44 22.92
N ILE A 495 -2.79 0.96 21.91
CA ILE A 495 -3.25 0.92 20.51
C ILE A 495 -2.25 0.11 19.69
N ALA A 496 -2.75 -0.79 18.85
CA ALA A 496 -1.92 -1.60 17.99
C ALA A 496 -2.20 -1.37 16.50
N PHE A 497 -1.16 -1.53 15.68
CA PHE A 497 -1.25 -1.82 14.26
C PHE A 497 -0.94 -3.30 14.06
N VAL A 498 -1.75 -4.00 13.27
CA VAL A 498 -1.59 -5.43 12.99
C VAL A 498 -1.40 -5.66 11.49
N GLY A 499 -0.32 -6.32 11.11
CA GLY A 499 -0.03 -6.70 9.74
C GLY A 499 1.25 -6.07 9.17
N HIS A 500 1.37 -6.13 7.84
CA HIS A 500 2.53 -5.60 7.15
C HIS A 500 2.49 -4.06 7.13
N PRO A 501 3.60 -3.35 7.46
CA PRO A 501 3.63 -1.90 7.56
C PRO A 501 3.73 -1.24 6.18
N VAL A 502 2.64 -1.31 5.40
CA VAL A 502 2.53 -0.76 4.05
C VAL A 502 1.46 0.33 3.95
N ILE A 503 1.63 1.23 2.99
CA ILE A 503 0.80 2.44 2.85
C ILE A 503 -0.68 2.10 2.71
N ASN A 504 -1.01 1.16 1.82
CA ASN A 504 -2.40 0.78 1.56
C ASN A 504 -3.12 0.18 2.78
N LYS A 505 -2.38 -0.34 3.77
CA LYS A 505 -2.92 -0.80 5.06
C LYS A 505 -3.07 0.33 6.09
N GLY A 506 -2.69 1.57 5.74
CA GLY A 506 -2.81 2.73 6.62
C GLY A 506 -1.62 2.96 7.53
N TRP A 507 -0.44 2.36 7.23
CA TRP A 507 0.75 2.49 8.07
C TRP A 507 1.16 3.95 8.30
N LEU A 508 1.18 4.78 7.26
CA LEU A 508 1.58 6.19 7.40
C LEU A 508 0.57 6.98 8.26
N ARG A 509 -0.71 6.66 8.17
CA ARG A 509 -1.76 7.24 9.02
C ARG A 509 -1.57 6.85 10.49
N PHE A 510 -1.23 5.57 10.73
CA PHE A 510 -0.88 5.10 12.06
C PHE A 510 0.30 5.88 12.63
N LEU A 511 1.38 6.08 11.87
CA LEU A 511 2.54 6.84 12.31
C LEU A 511 2.22 8.32 12.58
N ASN A 512 1.36 8.94 11.77
CA ASN A 512 0.88 10.30 12.05
C ASN A 512 0.11 10.35 13.37
N PHE A 513 -0.73 9.33 13.62
CA PHE A 513 -1.46 9.24 14.88
C PHE A 513 -0.53 8.97 16.07
N VAL A 514 0.49 8.13 15.91
CA VAL A 514 1.55 7.92 16.92
C VAL A 514 2.22 9.25 17.28
N ASP A 515 2.65 10.03 16.29
CA ASP A 515 3.31 11.31 16.53
C ASP A 515 2.44 12.29 17.34
N LEU A 516 1.13 12.27 17.13
CA LEU A 516 0.19 13.14 17.84
C LEU A 516 -0.13 12.65 19.27
N ALA A 517 -0.13 11.33 19.48
CA ALA A 517 -0.82 10.72 20.62
C ALA A 517 0.10 9.91 21.57
N MET A 518 1.44 10.01 21.43
CA MET A 518 2.39 9.25 22.25
C MET A 518 2.24 9.50 23.76
N LYS A 519 1.84 10.71 24.15
CA LYS A 519 1.59 11.06 25.56
C LYS A 519 0.40 10.27 26.13
N ASP A 520 -0.62 9.99 25.31
CA ASP A 520 -1.89 9.45 25.73
C ASP A 520 -2.00 7.94 25.64
N PHE A 521 -1.22 7.30 24.76
CA PHE A 521 -1.29 5.88 24.44
C PHE A 521 0.08 5.22 24.39
N ASP A 522 0.11 3.91 24.67
CA ASP A 522 1.23 3.05 24.31
C ASP A 522 0.94 2.39 22.96
N PHE A 523 1.93 2.42 22.05
CA PHE A 523 1.75 1.92 20.69
C PHE A 523 2.48 0.61 20.45
N TYR A 524 1.81 -0.28 19.71
CA TYR A 524 2.29 -1.62 19.39
C TYR A 524 2.19 -1.90 17.90
N HIS A 525 3.12 -2.69 17.37
CA HIS A 525 3.06 -3.23 16.03
C HIS A 525 3.25 -4.74 16.06
N PHE A 526 2.25 -5.47 15.58
CA PHE A 526 2.31 -6.92 15.39
C PHE A 526 2.39 -7.23 13.90
N GLY A 527 3.52 -7.77 13.42
CA GLY A 527 3.73 -8.01 12.00
C GLY A 527 4.94 -8.88 11.69
N ALA A 528 5.09 -9.29 10.43
CA ALA A 528 6.22 -10.10 9.99
C ALA A 528 7.53 -9.30 9.88
N VAL A 529 7.46 -7.97 9.75
CA VAL A 529 8.59 -7.08 9.53
C VAL A 529 8.63 -6.01 10.60
N ASN A 530 9.77 -5.84 11.26
CA ASN A 530 10.00 -4.74 12.17
C ASN A 530 10.32 -3.46 11.39
N SER A 531 9.49 -2.43 11.59
CA SER A 531 9.70 -1.11 10.98
C SER A 531 10.70 -0.24 11.74
N ASN A 532 11.09 -0.63 12.97
CA ASN A 532 11.97 0.13 13.86
C ASN A 532 11.50 1.57 14.11
N GLU A 533 10.19 1.78 14.20
CA GLU A 533 9.66 3.11 14.45
C GLU A 533 9.76 3.48 15.94
N PRO A 534 10.34 4.64 16.25
CA PRO A 534 10.40 5.14 17.62
C PRO A 534 9.00 5.27 18.26
N GLY A 535 8.90 4.92 19.54
CA GLY A 535 7.60 4.98 20.25
C GLY A 535 6.63 3.84 19.95
N VAL A 536 6.99 2.91 19.07
CA VAL A 536 6.16 1.74 18.70
C VAL A 536 6.85 0.45 19.12
N ARG A 537 6.27 -0.32 20.01
CA ARG A 537 6.79 -1.63 20.43
C ARG A 537 6.44 -2.68 19.40
N TYR A 538 7.45 -3.33 18.84
CA TYR A 538 7.27 -4.37 17.83
C TYR A 538 7.26 -5.77 18.43
N PHE A 539 6.34 -6.61 17.94
CA PHE A 539 6.26 -8.04 18.21
C PHE A 539 6.05 -8.82 16.91
N PRO A 540 6.80 -9.90 16.70
CA PRO A 540 6.68 -10.67 15.46
C PRO A 540 5.32 -11.39 15.41
N LEU A 541 4.65 -11.26 14.26
CA LEU A 541 3.45 -12.01 13.92
C LEU A 541 3.66 -12.62 12.54
N VAL A 542 3.84 -13.93 12.49
CA VAL A 542 3.97 -14.70 11.25
C VAL A 542 2.78 -15.64 11.16
N ASN A 543 1.84 -15.36 10.27
CA ASN A 543 0.69 -16.22 10.04
C ASN A 543 1.13 -17.62 9.63
N GLN A 544 0.69 -18.60 10.39
CA GLN A 544 0.83 -20.04 10.05
C GLN A 544 -0.55 -20.56 9.66
N PHE A 545 -0.58 -21.34 8.54
CA PHE A 545 -1.80 -21.99 8.03
C PHE A 545 -2.42 -22.94 9.04
N GLY A 546 -2.71 -22.71 10.16
CA GLY A 546 -3.29 -23.58 11.19
C GLY A 546 -3.75 -22.83 12.44
N ASN A 547 -3.38 -21.56 12.57
CA ASN A 547 -3.82 -20.75 13.70
C ASN A 547 -4.41 -19.42 13.22
N LEU A 548 -5.71 -19.42 12.96
CA LEU A 548 -6.49 -18.24 12.53
C LEU A 548 -6.69 -17.21 13.65
N ASN A 549 -6.28 -17.51 14.87
CA ASN A 549 -6.48 -16.64 16.02
C ASN A 549 -5.15 -16.13 16.61
N MET A 550 -4.05 -16.20 15.87
CA MET A 550 -2.74 -15.79 16.39
C MET A 550 -2.68 -14.30 16.69
N ALA A 551 -3.22 -13.45 15.83
CA ALA A 551 -3.28 -12.01 16.07
C ALA A 551 -4.18 -11.71 17.28
N ARG A 552 -5.35 -12.36 17.38
CA ARG A 552 -6.22 -12.26 18.56
C ARG A 552 -5.46 -12.59 19.86
N ASP A 553 -4.71 -13.70 19.88
CA ASP A 553 -4.01 -14.15 21.09
C ASP A 553 -2.95 -13.15 21.53
N LEU A 554 -2.17 -12.58 20.60
CA LEU A 554 -1.20 -11.51 20.88
C LEU A 554 -1.88 -10.22 21.37
N LEU A 555 -3.00 -9.82 20.78
CA LEU A 555 -3.77 -8.67 21.23
C LEU A 555 -4.29 -8.82 22.67
N VAL A 556 -4.70 -10.04 23.03
CA VAL A 556 -5.14 -10.37 24.40
C VAL A 556 -3.95 -10.41 25.37
N GLU A 557 -2.85 -11.04 25.00
CA GLU A 557 -1.62 -11.15 25.81
C GLU A 557 -1.07 -9.77 26.15
N HIS A 558 -1.00 -8.89 25.15
CA HIS A 558 -0.51 -7.53 25.34
C HIS A 558 -1.58 -6.54 25.79
N GLN A 559 -2.78 -7.00 26.10
CA GLN A 559 -3.87 -6.18 26.64
C GLN A 559 -4.17 -4.94 25.78
N ILE A 560 -4.25 -5.12 24.48
CA ILE A 560 -4.51 -4.03 23.53
C ILE A 560 -5.96 -3.57 23.63
N ASP A 561 -6.20 -2.30 23.76
CA ASP A 561 -7.54 -1.70 23.85
C ASP A 561 -8.20 -1.53 22.51
N ALA A 562 -7.44 -0.99 21.56
CA ALA A 562 -7.94 -0.72 20.22
C ALA A 562 -6.89 -1.06 19.15
N VAL A 563 -7.38 -1.42 17.96
CA VAL A 563 -6.53 -1.69 16.80
C VAL A 563 -6.79 -0.62 15.74
N PHE A 564 -5.71 -0.01 15.24
CA PHE A 564 -5.75 1.02 14.23
C PHE A 564 -5.81 0.38 12.85
N ILE A 565 -6.96 0.44 12.18
CA ILE A 565 -7.23 -0.14 10.85
C ILE A 565 -7.82 0.94 9.95
N CYS A 566 -6.98 1.87 9.50
CA CYS A 566 -7.38 2.96 8.61
C CYS A 566 -6.72 2.80 7.23
N PRO A 567 -7.09 1.78 6.44
CA PRO A 567 -6.53 1.57 5.11
C PRO A 567 -6.79 2.77 4.19
N THR A 568 -5.98 2.92 3.15
CA THR A 568 -6.17 3.95 2.12
C THR A 568 -7.18 3.55 1.04
N TRP A 569 -7.77 2.36 1.16
CA TRP A 569 -8.72 1.78 0.24
C TRP A 569 -9.91 1.13 0.96
N GLU A 570 -10.93 0.77 0.24
CA GLU A 570 -12.09 0.06 0.77
C GLU A 570 -11.76 -1.44 0.82
N GLU A 571 -11.37 -1.95 2.01
CA GLU A 571 -11.06 -3.37 2.21
C GLU A 571 -12.23 -4.25 1.80
N THR A 572 -11.95 -5.27 0.99
CA THR A 572 -12.95 -6.24 0.57
C THR A 572 -13.31 -7.22 1.69
N PHE A 573 -12.29 -7.70 2.41
CA PHE A 573 -12.42 -8.47 3.65
C PHE A 573 -11.16 -8.29 4.50
N CYS A 574 -11.36 -7.78 5.72
CA CYS A 574 -10.28 -7.49 6.64
C CYS A 574 -10.23 -8.53 7.78
N PHE A 575 -9.44 -9.60 7.64
CA PHE A 575 -9.27 -10.61 8.69
C PHE A 575 -8.87 -9.99 10.03
N VAL A 576 -7.96 -9.01 10.01
CA VAL A 576 -7.48 -8.30 11.21
C VAL A 576 -8.63 -7.63 11.98
N ALA A 577 -9.65 -7.11 11.29
CA ALA A 577 -10.81 -6.53 11.96
C ALA A 577 -11.55 -7.59 12.80
N TYR A 578 -11.81 -8.76 12.23
CA TYR A 578 -12.47 -9.86 12.93
C TYR A 578 -11.62 -10.43 14.06
N GLU A 579 -10.31 -10.60 13.87
CA GLU A 579 -9.40 -11.04 14.94
C GLU A 579 -9.31 -10.03 16.08
N SER A 580 -9.33 -8.72 15.77
CA SER A 580 -9.35 -7.63 16.75
C SER A 580 -10.63 -7.62 17.57
N LEU A 581 -11.78 -7.76 16.91
CA LEU A 581 -13.08 -7.88 17.58
C LEU A 581 -13.18 -9.17 18.42
N ALA A 582 -12.66 -10.28 17.90
CA ALA A 582 -12.57 -11.54 18.66
C ALA A 582 -11.65 -11.40 19.89
N ALA A 583 -10.62 -10.55 19.82
CA ALA A 583 -9.83 -10.16 20.98
C ALA A 583 -10.56 -9.23 21.94
N GLY A 584 -11.75 -8.72 21.61
CA GLY A 584 -12.49 -7.71 22.37
C GLY A 584 -11.85 -6.32 22.31
N CYS A 585 -11.13 -6.00 21.24
CA CYS A 585 -10.61 -4.65 20.97
C CYS A 585 -11.67 -3.77 20.31
N GLU A 586 -11.57 -2.46 20.51
CA GLU A 586 -12.20 -1.49 19.61
C GLU A 586 -11.41 -1.38 18.30
N ILE A 587 -12.05 -0.89 17.24
CA ILE A 587 -11.39 -0.65 15.97
C ILE A 587 -11.39 0.85 15.68
N ILE A 588 -10.21 1.41 15.46
CA ILE A 588 -10.07 2.78 14.99
C ILE A 588 -9.98 2.72 13.47
N CYS A 589 -10.97 3.27 12.77
CA CYS A 589 -11.04 3.24 11.31
C CYS A 589 -11.67 4.51 10.73
N ASN A 590 -11.61 4.68 9.41
CA ASN A 590 -12.34 5.75 8.73
C ASN A 590 -13.61 5.21 8.04
N THR A 591 -14.53 6.09 7.69
CA THR A 591 -15.81 5.74 7.07
C THR A 591 -15.69 5.05 5.70
N LYS A 592 -14.52 5.12 5.07
CA LYS A 592 -14.21 4.54 3.75
C LYS A 592 -13.34 3.28 3.85
N SER A 593 -13.27 2.66 5.01
CA SER A 593 -12.47 1.44 5.22
C SER A 593 -13.13 0.15 4.70
N GLY A 594 -14.27 0.24 4.00
CA GLY A 594 -14.97 -0.91 3.41
C GLY A 594 -15.40 -1.93 4.45
N ASN A 595 -15.06 -3.21 4.26
CA ASN A 595 -15.44 -4.29 5.19
C ASN A 595 -15.02 -4.06 6.65
N VAL A 596 -14.02 -3.23 6.92
CA VAL A 596 -13.65 -2.90 8.31
C VAL A 596 -14.83 -2.25 9.03
N VAL A 597 -15.54 -1.34 8.34
CA VAL A 597 -16.75 -0.68 8.89
C VAL A 597 -17.88 -1.68 9.04
N ASP A 598 -18.13 -2.53 8.03
CA ASP A 598 -19.16 -3.58 8.11
C ASP A 598 -18.94 -4.50 9.32
N ALA A 599 -17.70 -4.94 9.54
CA ALA A 599 -17.34 -5.86 10.61
C ALA A 599 -17.44 -5.22 12.00
N SER A 600 -17.18 -3.92 12.12
CA SER A 600 -17.01 -3.23 13.41
C SER A 600 -18.25 -2.44 13.87
N ILE A 601 -19.41 -2.68 13.30
CA ILE A 601 -20.66 -2.01 13.71
C ILE A 601 -20.86 -2.13 15.23
N GLY A 602 -20.93 -0.99 15.92
CA GLY A 602 -21.04 -0.90 17.37
C GLY A 602 -19.73 -1.02 18.16
N HIS A 603 -18.60 -1.25 17.48
CA HIS A 603 -17.25 -1.37 18.06
C HIS A 603 -16.21 -0.59 17.27
N SER A 604 -16.62 0.46 16.56
CA SER A 604 -15.72 1.30 15.78
C SER A 604 -15.64 2.72 16.30
N ILE A 605 -14.43 3.24 16.36
CA ILE A 605 -14.11 4.63 16.57
C ILE A 605 -13.80 5.22 15.20
N LEU A 606 -14.73 6.00 14.64
CA LEU A 606 -14.58 6.53 13.29
C LEU A 606 -13.74 7.80 13.31
N LEU A 607 -12.62 7.78 12.58
CA LEU A 607 -11.81 8.96 12.30
C LEU A 607 -12.19 9.50 10.91
N GLU A 608 -12.71 10.73 10.87
CA GLU A 608 -13.03 11.40 9.61
C GLU A 608 -11.86 12.26 9.12
N VAL A 609 -11.13 12.86 10.05
CA VAL A 609 -9.96 13.71 9.80
C VAL A 609 -8.82 13.31 10.75
N GLU A 610 -7.60 13.23 10.22
CA GLU A 610 -6.39 12.95 11.00
C GLU A 610 -5.84 14.25 11.57
N ASP A 611 -6.50 14.82 12.56
CA ASP A 611 -6.09 16.05 13.25
C ASP A 611 -5.88 15.82 14.75
N VAL A 612 -5.42 16.87 15.44
CA VAL A 612 -5.18 16.84 16.90
C VAL A 612 -6.46 16.59 17.71
N HIS A 613 -7.62 16.96 17.19
CA HIS A 613 -8.90 16.76 17.87
C HIS A 613 -9.31 15.28 17.86
N SER A 614 -8.83 14.49 16.89
CA SER A 614 -9.09 13.06 16.83
C SER A 614 -8.47 12.30 18.00
N VAL A 615 -7.34 12.76 18.55
CA VAL A 615 -6.66 12.13 19.69
C VAL A 615 -7.53 12.16 20.94
N ALA A 616 -8.08 13.32 21.30
CA ALA A 616 -8.96 13.47 22.47
C ALA A 616 -10.22 12.62 22.33
N ARG A 617 -10.80 12.56 21.12
CA ARG A 617 -11.95 11.73 20.82
C ARG A 617 -11.64 10.24 20.98
N VAL A 618 -10.56 9.75 20.36
CA VAL A 618 -10.13 8.35 20.48
C VAL A 618 -9.89 7.99 21.94
N LYS A 619 -9.21 8.87 22.70
CA LYS A 619 -8.96 8.65 24.14
C LYS A 619 -10.26 8.51 24.92
N SER A 620 -11.20 9.42 24.72
CA SER A 620 -12.51 9.37 25.37
C SER A 620 -13.27 8.08 25.03
N GLU A 621 -13.36 7.72 23.75
CA GLU A 621 -14.10 6.54 23.31
C GLU A 621 -13.46 5.22 23.78
N VAL A 622 -12.11 5.12 23.77
CA VAL A 622 -11.40 3.95 24.31
C VAL A 622 -11.64 3.79 25.81
N ILE A 623 -11.61 4.90 26.58
CA ILE A 623 -11.86 4.87 28.01
C ILE A 623 -13.32 4.46 28.30
N GLU A 624 -14.30 4.99 27.56
CA GLU A 624 -15.70 4.59 27.70
C GLU A 624 -15.90 3.11 27.35
N ALA A 625 -15.26 2.63 26.31
CA ALA A 625 -15.32 1.22 25.92
C ALA A 625 -14.79 0.26 26.98
N ARG A 626 -13.81 0.69 27.80
CA ARG A 626 -13.30 -0.10 28.94
C ARG A 626 -14.32 -0.33 30.07
N LYS A 627 -15.35 0.51 30.15
CA LYS A 627 -16.41 0.38 31.13
C LYS A 627 -17.40 -0.74 30.79
N LEU A 628 -17.36 -1.22 29.55
CA LEU A 628 -18.19 -2.32 29.07
C LEU A 628 -17.47 -3.65 29.26
N ASP A 629 -18.25 -4.71 29.55
CA ASP A 629 -17.69 -6.07 29.59
C ASP A 629 -17.15 -6.47 28.22
N ARG A 630 -15.89 -6.88 28.18
CA ARG A 630 -15.21 -7.32 26.97
C ARG A 630 -14.87 -8.80 27.05
N PHE A 631 -15.23 -9.53 26.01
CA PHE A 631 -15.05 -10.96 25.93
C PHE A 631 -14.02 -11.31 24.85
N VAL A 632 -13.21 -12.31 25.13
CA VAL A 632 -12.37 -12.97 24.15
C VAL A 632 -13.20 -14.04 23.46
N SER A 633 -13.25 -13.98 22.16
CA SER A 633 -14.04 -14.83 21.27
C SER A 633 -13.13 -15.57 20.29
N ASP A 634 -13.70 -16.44 19.45
CA ASP A 634 -13.00 -17.09 18.37
C ASP A 634 -13.50 -16.54 17.02
N PHE A 635 -12.58 -16.17 16.15
CA PHE A 635 -12.89 -15.99 14.73
C PHE A 635 -12.89 -17.36 14.07
N VAL A 636 -14.01 -17.72 13.45
CA VAL A 636 -14.19 -18.99 12.76
C VAL A 636 -14.46 -18.75 11.30
N PHE A 637 -13.66 -19.38 10.47
CA PHE A 637 -13.82 -19.31 9.01
C PHE A 637 -15.01 -20.21 8.60
N THR A 638 -16.06 -19.62 8.04
CA THR A 638 -17.30 -20.33 7.72
C THR A 638 -17.67 -20.28 6.25
N GLY A 639 -17.36 -19.18 5.55
CA GLY A 639 -17.81 -18.89 4.19
C GLY A 639 -16.77 -19.14 3.11
N THR A 640 -17.01 -20.11 2.24
CA THR A 640 -16.30 -20.33 0.98
C THR A 640 -17.31 -20.75 -0.09
N ILE A 641 -16.89 -20.78 -1.36
CA ILE A 641 -17.75 -21.33 -2.44
C ILE A 641 -18.15 -22.78 -2.12
N ALA A 642 -17.30 -23.56 -1.43
CA ALA A 642 -17.64 -24.89 -0.96
C ALA A 642 -18.93 -24.92 -0.12
N SER A 643 -19.22 -23.86 0.66
CA SER A 643 -20.45 -23.77 1.45
C SER A 643 -21.72 -23.70 0.61
N GLU A 644 -21.65 -23.29 -0.64
CA GLU A 644 -22.77 -23.27 -1.60
C GLU A 644 -23.06 -24.65 -2.21
N TYR A 645 -22.15 -25.61 -2.05
CA TYR A 645 -22.37 -27.00 -2.45
C TYR A 645 -23.09 -27.80 -1.33
N ALA A 646 -23.02 -27.33 -0.08
CA ALA A 646 -23.64 -27.99 1.04
C ALA A 646 -25.15 -27.65 1.18
N LYS A 647 -25.62 -26.62 0.45
CA LYS A 647 -27.04 -26.22 0.35
C LYS A 647 -27.75 -27.00 -0.74
#